data_8ca0fd5fd1e74f15f807b1d6f29341c8
#
_entry.id   8ca0fd5fd1e74f15f807b1d6f29341c8
#
_cell.length_a   1.000
_cell.length_b   1.000
_cell.length_c   1.000
_cell.angle_alpha   90.00
_cell.angle_beta   90.00
_cell.angle_gamma   90.00
#
_symmetry.space_group_name_H-M   'P 1'
#
loop_
_entity.id
_entity.type
_entity.pdbx_description
1 polymer ?
#
loop_
_entity_poly.entity_id
_entity_poly.type
_entity_poly.pdbx_seq_one_letter_code
_entity_poly.pdbx_strand_id
1 'polypeptide(L)'
;MFETFAIWLVTVVFNIAGGSAIGAALIFAIPVVLTVGLSMAASRLLAPKMPSMGDLNDRGIMTRSPTSPRQIIYGQAKVSGTVVFLATSGVKNEYLHLVVTLAGHEVQEIGEVYFNEDLVLTGSGDGYATGKYAAAGSYTGSLIHKHLGSTTQTVDSTLQSDFPLDWDSNHRLQGIAYLYCKLTFSNEIFVGGIPNISCIVKGKKVYNPSTLATAYSANPALCLRDYLTDADLGMGMDASEIDDTSVIAAANICDGQVEIKPVTSPATYENRYECNGQAVTSSTPDSIIGQILSSMGGTIAYSGGQIVVYAAAYRSPTITLDETHMAGGFTVSTRLSARDRVNAVKGTFISAENQWAAADFPQITSATFLAADNGVYHWRDVILPFTTSSSAAQRIARINLRQAREEIIFTAKFNLTAMQLRAGDTVMLTNANLGWSSKVFEVIAWSLASDGTPPTPVIELQLRETASSVYDWTVSDEVAVEDAPNTTLPNPFSIDPPTNLTLTADGTTQFIQADGSVMPRIKVAWSAPTEQFVTSGGKTVIEYKEGTATTYLVWSTVDGDQTLDFISSDVRIGTSYNVRLYAQSFFNTSSTYTAVSSITPAKDTTAPSIPTGLTAVVGTGRAVSLDWNDNTEPDFSEYGIYRNTSAVTPANANTNKIAEVRASRFVDTEVTIGTTYYYWLNAYDTVENVSGFTNYVQATPSVITAGPIDPTAPSTPNAPTLISTTVYLSSDGGSFARVSLTAPPLPSGAVALDVLYRRTGASDYIVANQIASSVSYAVSIDDLSVGVAYEFAARGISFSGAISPLSTALSQSAPSNTTPPAAPSALTYVAGNDAAFLRPPETSAGDVTFSVRVNWTASTTKSVV
;
A
#
# COMPACT_ATOMS: atom_id res chain seq x y z
N MET A 1 25.48 41.23 -8.77
CA MET A 1 24.52 40.18 -9.14
C MET A 1 24.41 40.05 -10.66
N PHE A 2 24.20 41.15 -11.36
CA PHE A 2 24.11 41.15 -12.82
C PHE A 2 25.41 40.69 -13.50
N GLU A 3 26.54 41.22 -13.07
CA GLU A 3 27.88 40.79 -13.57
C GLU A 3 28.14 39.30 -13.28
N THR A 4 27.71 38.78 -12.13
CA THR A 4 27.97 37.38 -11.74
C THR A 4 27.12 36.42 -12.58
N PHE A 5 25.89 36.80 -12.93
CA PHE A 5 25.02 36.00 -13.79
C PHE A 5 25.44 36.09 -15.28
N ALA A 6 25.83 37.26 -15.74
CA ALA A 6 26.35 37.42 -17.10
C ALA A 6 27.67 36.63 -17.27
N ILE A 7 28.54 36.64 -16.26
CA ILE A 7 29.75 35.81 -16.23
C ILE A 7 29.39 34.32 -16.14
N TRP A 8 28.37 33.92 -15.37
CA TRP A 8 27.91 32.56 -15.28
C TRP A 8 27.28 32.10 -16.60
N LEU A 9 26.38 32.91 -17.20
CA LEU A 9 25.76 32.60 -18.49
C LEU A 9 26.78 32.50 -19.62
N VAL A 10 27.78 33.40 -19.61
CA VAL A 10 28.90 33.39 -20.57
C VAL A 10 29.85 32.23 -20.28
N THR A 11 30.14 31.91 -19.02
CA THR A 11 31.03 30.82 -18.65
C THR A 11 30.40 29.46 -18.90
N VAL A 12 29.07 29.35 -18.65
CA VAL A 12 28.32 28.10 -18.83
C VAL A 12 27.96 27.85 -20.30
N VAL A 13 27.58 28.90 -21.04
CA VAL A 13 27.16 28.78 -22.45
C VAL A 13 28.32 28.91 -23.42
N PHE A 14 29.37 29.68 -23.08
CA PHE A 14 30.45 29.97 -24.00
C PHE A 14 31.84 29.57 -23.53
N ASN A 15 31.98 29.01 -22.32
CA ASN A 15 33.27 28.54 -21.74
C ASN A 15 34.40 29.60 -21.83
N ILE A 16 34.08 30.90 -21.60
CA ILE A 16 35.05 31.98 -21.63
C ILE A 16 35.28 32.52 -20.19
N ALA A 17 36.41 32.23 -19.64
CA ALA A 17 36.83 32.75 -18.33
C ALA A 17 37.38 34.19 -18.49
N GLY A 18 36.75 35.15 -17.76
CA GLY A 18 37.35 36.43 -17.37
C GLY A 18 37.37 37.54 -18.41
N GLY A 19 36.65 38.65 -18.09
CA GLY A 19 36.63 39.87 -18.86
C GLY A 19 37.95 40.60 -18.87
N SER A 20 38.79 40.41 -19.88
CA SER A 20 39.84 41.32 -20.25
C SER A 20 39.97 41.36 -21.79
N ALA A 21 40.37 42.53 -22.32
CA ALA A 21 40.51 42.83 -23.74
C ALA A 21 41.48 41.90 -24.53
N ILE A 22 42.01 40.87 -23.89
CA ILE A 22 42.89 39.85 -24.49
C ILE A 22 42.09 38.67 -25.01
N GLY A 23 40.82 38.50 -24.59
CA GLY A 23 39.93 37.40 -25.02
C GLY A 23 39.56 37.45 -26.50
N ALA A 24 39.49 38.58 -27.12
CA ALA A 24 39.13 38.71 -28.54
C ALA A 24 40.23 38.22 -29.52
N ALA A 25 41.50 38.19 -29.10
CA ALA A 25 42.61 37.73 -29.94
C ALA A 25 42.92 36.23 -29.78
N LEU A 26 42.43 35.56 -28.72
CA LEU A 26 42.63 34.12 -28.47
C LEU A 26 41.60 33.18 -29.12
N ILE A 27 40.48 33.69 -29.62
CA ILE A 27 39.43 32.94 -30.32
C ILE A 27 39.93 32.30 -31.66
N PHE A 28 41.05 32.81 -32.18
CA PHE A 28 41.54 32.37 -33.50
C PHE A 28 42.65 31.31 -33.44
N ALA A 29 43.07 30.80 -32.30
CA ALA A 29 44.27 30.01 -32.18
C ALA A 29 44.23 28.69 -31.38
N ILE A 30 43.11 28.11 -31.11
CA ILE A 30 43.05 26.80 -30.41
C ILE A 30 42.56 25.70 -31.34
N PRO A 31 43.43 24.76 -31.76
CA PRO A 31 43.01 23.62 -32.57
C PRO A 31 42.48 22.47 -31.71
N VAL A 32 41.31 22.00 -32.13
CA VAL A 32 40.80 20.62 -32.27
C VAL A 32 41.07 19.52 -31.20
N VAL A 33 41.67 19.73 -30.07
CA VAL A 33 41.94 18.62 -29.09
C VAL A 33 40.94 18.53 -27.95
N LEU A 34 39.97 19.46 -27.83
CA LEU A 34 39.05 19.52 -26.72
C LEU A 34 37.65 18.93 -27.00
N THR A 35 37.42 18.33 -28.16
CA THR A 35 36.04 17.97 -28.60
C THR A 35 35.42 16.74 -27.95
N VAL A 36 36.18 15.86 -27.32
CA VAL A 36 35.65 14.63 -26.69
C VAL A 36 35.29 14.87 -25.21
N GLY A 37 35.95 15.81 -24.55
CA GLY A 37 35.63 16.18 -23.16
C GLY A 37 34.42 17.10 -22.99
N LEU A 38 34.11 17.92 -24.00
CA LEU A 38 33.01 18.91 -23.96
C LEU A 38 31.62 18.30 -24.14
N SER A 39 31.51 17.17 -24.88
CA SER A 39 30.20 16.49 -25.04
C SER A 39 29.68 15.87 -23.73
N MET A 40 30.56 15.37 -22.86
CA MET A 40 30.20 14.90 -21.53
C MET A 40 29.93 16.04 -20.54
N ALA A 41 30.60 17.18 -20.74
CA ALA A 41 30.35 18.35 -19.89
C ALA A 41 29.04 19.07 -20.24
N ALA A 42 28.70 19.17 -21.53
CA ALA A 42 27.44 19.80 -21.97
C ALA A 42 26.20 19.01 -21.53
N SER A 43 26.22 17.68 -21.55
CA SER A 43 25.10 16.87 -21.06
C SER A 43 24.94 16.95 -19.53
N ARG A 44 26.02 17.23 -18.79
CA ARG A 44 25.96 17.48 -17.34
C ARG A 44 25.62 18.93 -16.98
N LEU A 45 25.91 19.89 -17.89
CA LEU A 45 25.63 21.30 -17.69
C LEU A 45 24.18 21.67 -18.06
N LEU A 46 23.54 20.91 -18.93
CA LEU A 46 22.12 21.09 -19.31
C LEU A 46 21.16 20.28 -18.43
N ALA A 47 21.65 19.42 -17.57
CA ALA A 47 20.81 18.85 -16.51
C ALA A 47 20.77 19.87 -15.36
N PRO A 48 19.62 20.47 -15.03
CA PRO A 48 19.51 21.36 -13.89
C PRO A 48 20.04 20.62 -12.64
N LYS A 49 20.93 21.28 -11.89
CA LYS A 49 21.34 20.77 -10.57
C LYS A 49 20.09 20.58 -9.74
N MET A 50 19.79 19.36 -9.38
CA MET A 50 18.61 19.06 -8.57
C MET A 50 18.73 19.74 -7.21
N PRO A 51 17.68 20.45 -6.73
CA PRO A 51 17.64 20.97 -5.38
C PRO A 51 17.75 19.82 -4.37
N SER A 52 18.33 20.08 -3.21
CA SER A 52 18.43 19.10 -2.14
C SER A 52 17.06 18.85 -1.51
N MET A 53 16.77 17.61 -1.12
CA MET A 53 15.52 17.24 -0.42
C MET A 53 15.32 18.01 0.90
N GLY A 54 16.36 18.53 1.52
CA GLY A 54 16.29 19.31 2.77
C GLY A 54 15.47 20.59 2.65
N ASP A 55 15.53 21.29 1.51
CA ASP A 55 14.83 22.55 1.30
C ASP A 55 13.30 22.39 1.13
N LEU A 56 12.82 21.18 0.89
CA LEU A 56 11.39 20.91 0.66
C LEU A 56 10.58 20.79 1.96
N ASN A 57 11.20 20.31 3.04
CA ASN A 57 10.53 20.07 4.33
C ASN A 57 10.40 21.35 5.19
N ASP A 58 11.23 22.36 4.97
CA ASP A 58 11.23 23.59 5.79
C ASP A 58 10.11 24.58 5.41
N ARG A 59 9.40 24.35 4.31
CA ARG A 59 8.38 25.27 3.77
C ARG A 59 7.18 25.50 4.68
N GLY A 60 6.84 24.50 5.47
CA GLY A 60 5.67 24.50 6.36
C GLY A 60 5.99 24.91 7.80
N ILE A 61 7.21 25.32 8.13
CA ILE A 61 7.62 25.58 9.51
C ILE A 61 7.73 27.09 9.78
N MET A 62 7.07 27.54 10.84
CA MET A 62 7.18 28.92 11.30
C MET A 62 8.55 29.18 11.93
N THR A 63 9.24 30.19 11.44
CA THR A 63 10.58 30.56 11.93
C THR A 63 10.57 31.89 12.71
N ARG A 64 11.55 32.06 13.59
CA ARG A 64 11.79 33.32 14.28
C ARG A 64 13.24 33.69 14.11
N SER A 65 13.54 34.50 13.10
CA SER A 65 14.89 34.96 12.82
C SER A 65 14.85 36.36 12.21
N PRO A 66 15.67 37.29 12.69
CA PRO A 66 15.75 38.66 12.13
C PRO A 66 16.40 38.70 10.75
N THR A 67 17.02 37.61 10.30
CA THR A 67 17.73 37.48 9.04
C THR A 67 17.07 36.49 8.09
N SER A 68 15.81 36.17 8.32
CA SER A 68 15.06 35.25 7.43
C SER A 68 14.97 35.80 6.01
N PRO A 69 15.26 35.01 4.98
CA PRO A 69 15.15 35.45 3.60
C PRO A 69 13.67 35.68 3.25
N ARG A 70 13.44 36.60 2.29
CA ARG A 70 12.09 36.81 1.75
C ARG A 70 11.67 35.61 0.92
N GLN A 71 10.37 35.29 1.01
CA GLN A 71 9.76 34.23 0.25
C GLN A 71 9.10 34.78 -1.01
N ILE A 72 9.22 34.03 -2.12
CA ILE A 72 8.57 34.30 -3.40
C ILE A 72 7.65 33.09 -3.67
N ILE A 73 6.37 33.34 -3.86
CA ILE A 73 5.37 32.28 -4.09
C ILE A 73 4.84 32.43 -5.52
N TYR A 74 5.02 31.42 -6.34
CA TYR A 74 4.41 31.28 -7.65
C TYR A 74 3.32 30.20 -7.64
N GLY A 75 2.21 30.47 -8.36
CA GLY A 75 1.07 29.57 -8.33
C GLY A 75 0.51 29.43 -6.92
N GLN A 76 0.17 28.23 -6.50
CA GLN A 76 -0.41 27.92 -5.20
C GLN A 76 0.56 27.08 -4.35
N ALA A 77 0.73 27.46 -3.08
CA ALA A 77 1.57 26.69 -2.15
C ALA A 77 1.03 26.77 -0.72
N LYS A 78 1.22 25.70 0.06
CA LYS A 78 1.08 25.76 1.52
C LYS A 78 2.40 26.25 2.10
N VAL A 79 2.33 27.36 2.80
CA VAL A 79 3.50 28.04 3.33
C VAL A 79 3.30 28.42 4.79
N SER A 80 4.37 28.47 5.51
CA SER A 80 4.50 29.16 6.78
C SER A 80 5.45 30.36 6.62
N GLY A 81 5.76 31.05 7.68
CA GLY A 81 6.55 32.26 7.54
C GLY A 81 7.39 32.62 8.75
N THR A 82 7.87 33.86 8.74
CA THR A 82 8.69 34.41 9.80
C THR A 82 7.85 35.24 10.75
N VAL A 83 7.94 34.95 12.06
CA VAL A 83 7.34 35.75 13.10
C VAL A 83 8.14 37.05 13.24
N VAL A 84 7.53 38.21 12.90
CA VAL A 84 8.14 39.53 12.98
C VAL A 84 7.63 40.35 14.18
N PHE A 85 6.49 39.94 14.74
CA PHE A 85 5.96 40.54 15.96
C PHE A 85 5.40 39.44 16.87
N LEU A 86 5.72 39.53 18.16
CA LEU A 86 5.24 38.62 19.18
C LEU A 86 5.09 39.42 20.47
N ALA A 87 3.87 39.54 20.99
CA ALA A 87 3.59 40.22 22.25
C ALA A 87 2.37 39.61 22.93
N THR A 88 2.19 39.90 24.19
CA THR A 88 1.00 39.45 24.95
C THR A 88 0.23 40.66 25.47
N SER A 89 -1.09 40.52 25.58
CA SER A 89 -2.00 41.50 26.13
C SER A 89 -3.08 40.86 27.02
N GLY A 90 -3.95 41.71 27.56
CA GLY A 90 -5.06 41.29 28.44
C GLY A 90 -4.64 41.02 29.88
N VAL A 91 -5.60 40.64 30.71
CA VAL A 91 -5.39 40.36 32.13
C VAL A 91 -4.63 39.03 32.27
N LYS A 92 -3.45 39.03 32.89
CA LYS A 92 -2.58 37.87 33.06
C LYS A 92 -2.07 37.30 31.75
N ASN A 93 -1.81 38.16 30.72
CA ASN A 93 -1.38 37.73 29.40
C ASN A 93 -2.35 36.77 28.68
N GLU A 94 -3.61 37.08 28.73
CA GLU A 94 -4.72 36.27 28.17
C GLU A 94 -4.59 36.07 26.66
N TYR A 95 -4.02 37.06 25.95
CA TYR A 95 -3.90 37.04 24.50
C TYR A 95 -2.43 37.02 24.09
N LEU A 96 -2.10 36.15 23.12
CA LEU A 96 -0.84 36.14 22.42
C LEU A 96 -1.04 36.66 21.00
N HIS A 97 -0.29 37.68 20.62
CA HIS A 97 -0.34 38.33 19.30
C HIS A 97 0.86 37.92 18.48
N LEU A 98 0.61 37.45 17.26
CA LEU A 98 1.64 37.04 16.32
C LEU A 98 1.41 37.71 14.98
N VAL A 99 2.48 38.24 14.37
CA VAL A 99 2.49 38.63 12.97
C VAL A 99 3.46 37.70 12.25
N VAL A 100 2.93 36.95 11.29
CA VAL A 100 3.68 35.95 10.50
C VAL A 100 3.74 36.41 9.06
N THR A 101 4.92 36.80 8.58
CA THR A 101 5.09 37.22 7.17
C THR A 101 5.19 35.99 6.26
N LEU A 102 4.42 35.97 5.17
CA LEU A 102 4.28 34.84 4.27
C LEU A 102 5.05 35.02 2.95
N ALA A 103 4.99 36.20 2.37
CA ALA A 103 5.66 36.50 1.10
C ALA A 103 6.22 37.92 1.07
N GLY A 104 7.35 38.13 0.37
CA GLY A 104 7.97 39.41 0.14
C GLY A 104 7.34 40.20 -1.01
N HIS A 105 6.13 39.89 -1.40
CA HIS A 105 5.36 40.54 -2.46
C HIS A 105 3.85 40.47 -2.19
N GLU A 106 3.08 41.24 -2.95
CA GLU A 106 1.61 41.08 -2.96
C GLU A 106 1.22 39.71 -3.49
N VAL A 107 0.28 39.05 -2.81
CA VAL A 107 -0.28 37.77 -3.21
C VAL A 107 -1.72 37.92 -3.69
N GLN A 108 -2.19 37.00 -4.52
CA GLN A 108 -3.55 36.99 -5.00
C GLN A 108 -4.56 36.70 -3.90
N GLU A 109 -4.23 35.70 -3.04
CA GLU A 109 -5.16 35.21 -2.02
C GLU A 109 -4.39 34.49 -0.90
N ILE A 110 -4.83 34.68 0.34
CA ILE A 110 -4.48 33.82 1.47
C ILE A 110 -5.74 33.00 1.77
N GLY A 111 -5.73 31.73 1.45
CA GLY A 111 -6.86 30.81 1.59
C GLY A 111 -6.95 30.18 2.97
N GLU A 112 -6.95 28.86 3.02
CA GLU A 112 -7.07 28.05 4.24
C GLU A 112 -5.88 28.26 5.18
N VAL A 113 -6.18 28.38 6.48
CA VAL A 113 -5.17 28.52 7.54
C VAL A 113 -5.21 27.31 8.45
N TYR A 114 -4.02 26.83 8.82
CA TYR A 114 -3.81 25.65 9.64
C TYR A 114 -2.99 25.98 10.89
N PHE A 115 -3.37 25.37 12.01
CA PHE A 115 -2.60 25.35 13.26
C PHE A 115 -2.16 23.89 13.53
N ASN A 116 -0.86 23.61 13.45
CA ASN A 116 -0.31 22.24 13.57
C ASN A 116 -1.04 21.22 12.66
N GLU A 117 -1.28 21.55 11.40
CA GLU A 117 -2.02 20.75 10.40
C GLU A 117 -3.56 20.67 10.60
N ASP A 118 -4.09 21.17 11.73
CA ASP A 118 -5.55 21.31 11.87
C ASP A 118 -6.05 22.51 11.04
N LEU A 119 -7.01 22.29 10.17
CA LEU A 119 -7.67 23.36 9.41
C LEU A 119 -8.50 24.22 10.36
N VAL A 120 -8.14 25.49 10.52
CA VAL A 120 -8.77 26.40 11.49
C VAL A 120 -9.58 27.52 10.84
N LEU A 121 -9.27 27.91 9.61
CA LEU A 121 -10.02 28.95 8.90
C LEU A 121 -10.09 28.61 7.41
N THR A 122 -11.30 28.56 6.86
CA THR A 122 -11.56 28.36 5.42
C THR A 122 -11.82 29.68 4.70
N GLY A 123 -11.61 29.67 3.37
CA GLY A 123 -11.85 30.84 2.53
C GLY A 123 -10.80 31.93 2.68
N SER A 124 -11.02 33.07 2.00
CA SER A 124 -10.03 34.14 1.88
C SER A 124 -10.23 35.33 2.85
N GLY A 125 -11.30 35.32 3.63
CA GLY A 125 -11.63 36.37 4.58
C GLY A 125 -10.98 36.21 5.95
N ASP A 126 -11.00 37.30 6.71
CA ASP A 126 -10.67 37.31 8.13
C ASP A 126 -11.70 36.55 8.96
N GLY A 127 -11.31 36.02 10.10
CA GLY A 127 -12.28 35.32 10.95
C GLY A 127 -11.70 34.69 12.20
N TYR A 128 -12.57 34.10 12.98
CA TYR A 128 -12.21 33.29 14.12
C TYR A 128 -11.91 31.84 13.70
N ALA A 129 -10.92 31.27 14.35
CA ALA A 129 -10.58 29.86 14.16
C ALA A 129 -11.75 28.93 14.51
N THR A 130 -11.86 27.82 13.78
CA THR A 130 -12.88 26.78 13.94
C THR A 130 -12.32 25.55 14.65
N GLY A 131 -13.17 24.52 14.84
CA GLY A 131 -12.77 23.26 15.48
C GLY A 131 -12.44 23.45 16.95
N LYS A 132 -11.40 22.82 17.45
CA LYS A 132 -10.97 22.92 18.86
C LYS A 132 -10.48 24.32 19.24
N TYR A 133 -10.18 25.18 18.27
CA TYR A 133 -9.73 26.56 18.47
C TYR A 133 -10.88 27.59 18.40
N ALA A 134 -12.10 27.11 18.23
CA ALA A 134 -13.30 27.97 18.24
C ALA A 134 -13.65 28.45 19.65
N ALA A 135 -14.38 29.57 19.73
CA ALA A 135 -14.89 30.07 20.99
C ALA A 135 -15.79 29.02 21.66
N ALA A 136 -15.52 28.69 22.93
CA ALA A 136 -16.34 27.77 23.74
C ALA A 136 -16.24 28.09 25.24
N GLY A 137 -17.37 28.20 25.92
CA GLY A 137 -17.40 28.57 27.34
C GLY A 137 -16.77 29.93 27.59
N SER A 138 -15.73 29.99 28.42
CA SER A 138 -14.96 31.22 28.70
C SER A 138 -13.85 31.49 27.68
N TYR A 139 -13.56 30.55 26.76
CA TYR A 139 -12.57 30.73 25.71
C TYR A 139 -13.17 31.56 24.57
N THR A 140 -12.54 32.70 24.26
CA THR A 140 -13.07 33.64 23.25
C THR A 140 -12.69 33.29 21.82
N GLY A 141 -11.91 32.20 21.60
CA GLY A 141 -11.43 31.77 20.31
C GLY A 141 -10.16 32.48 19.84
N SER A 142 -9.60 32.03 18.74
CA SER A 142 -8.41 32.65 18.13
C SER A 142 -8.82 33.44 16.87
N LEU A 143 -8.43 34.71 16.79
CA LEU A 143 -8.74 35.62 15.68
C LEU A 143 -7.60 35.60 14.66
N ILE A 144 -7.93 35.59 13.37
CA ILE A 144 -6.98 35.56 12.26
C ILE A 144 -7.37 36.64 11.26
N HIS A 145 -6.42 37.57 10.95
CA HIS A 145 -6.55 38.53 9.87
C HIS A 145 -5.54 38.24 8.76
N LYS A 146 -5.93 38.45 7.51
CA LYS A 146 -5.18 38.15 6.29
C LYS A 146 -4.84 39.43 5.55
N HIS A 147 -3.57 39.69 5.38
CA HIS A 147 -3.05 40.89 4.71
C HIS A 147 -2.28 40.49 3.45
N LEU A 148 -2.78 40.89 2.28
CA LEU A 148 -2.30 40.43 0.99
C LEU A 148 -0.99 41.06 0.52
N GLY A 149 -0.48 42.09 1.19
CA GLY A 149 0.74 42.75 0.77
C GLY A 149 0.56 43.84 -0.31
N SER A 150 -0.62 44.39 -0.48
CA SER A 150 -0.82 45.43 -1.49
C SER A 150 -0.05 46.71 -1.21
N THR A 151 0.28 47.49 -2.22
CA THR A 151 0.97 48.79 -2.07
C THR A 151 0.16 49.84 -1.32
N THR A 152 -1.15 49.61 -1.20
CA THR A 152 -2.11 50.49 -0.48
C THR A 152 -2.53 49.90 0.86
N GLN A 153 -1.86 48.80 1.30
CA GLN A 153 -2.18 48.13 2.55
C GLN A 153 -2.10 49.05 3.75
N THR A 154 -3.13 48.96 4.58
CA THR A 154 -3.21 49.71 5.85
C THR A 154 -2.69 48.90 7.00
N VAL A 155 -2.44 49.54 8.13
CA VAL A 155 -2.12 48.86 9.38
C VAL A 155 -3.27 47.98 9.87
N ASP A 156 -2.96 46.86 10.50
CA ASP A 156 -3.98 46.04 11.17
C ASP A 156 -4.57 46.81 12.35
N SER A 157 -5.87 47.09 12.28
CA SER A 157 -6.55 47.94 13.25
C SER A 157 -6.64 47.33 14.64
N THR A 158 -6.78 46.01 14.73
CA THR A 158 -6.85 45.29 16.03
C THR A 158 -5.49 45.31 16.71
N LEU A 159 -4.45 44.99 15.97
CA LEU A 159 -3.08 45.01 16.48
C LEU A 159 -2.64 46.44 16.90
N GLN A 160 -3.00 47.46 16.12
CA GLN A 160 -2.72 48.84 16.43
C GLN A 160 -3.47 49.30 17.70
N SER A 161 -4.71 48.86 17.86
CA SER A 161 -5.50 49.17 19.08
C SER A 161 -4.92 48.53 20.35
N ASP A 162 -4.45 47.25 20.22
CA ASP A 162 -3.89 46.53 21.36
C ASP A 162 -2.46 46.98 21.72
N PHE A 163 -1.68 47.50 20.71
CA PHE A 163 -0.27 47.96 20.89
C PHE A 163 0.01 49.28 20.18
N PRO A 164 -0.63 50.39 20.59
CA PRO A 164 -0.50 51.66 19.86
C PRO A 164 0.89 52.31 19.92
N LEU A 165 1.76 51.88 20.85
CA LEU A 165 3.15 52.34 20.96
C LEU A 165 4.16 51.50 20.17
N ASP A 166 3.89 50.22 20.01
CA ASP A 166 4.78 49.28 19.37
C ASP A 166 4.37 49.00 17.91
N TRP A 167 3.10 49.22 17.56
CA TRP A 167 2.53 48.98 16.23
C TRP A 167 1.64 50.15 15.81
N ASP A 168 2.26 51.21 15.29
CA ASP A 168 1.58 52.43 14.88
C ASP A 168 1.07 52.39 13.44
N SER A 169 0.52 53.51 12.95
CA SER A 169 0.00 53.66 11.59
C SER A 169 1.05 53.54 10.47
N ASN A 170 2.35 53.50 10.82
CA ASN A 170 3.43 53.29 9.84
C ASN A 170 3.75 51.81 9.64
N HIS A 171 3.32 50.91 10.55
CA HIS A 171 3.54 49.47 10.47
C HIS A 171 2.54 48.80 9.52
N ARG A 172 2.54 49.22 8.24
CA ARG A 172 1.61 48.74 7.21
C ARG A 172 2.07 47.52 6.46
N LEU A 173 3.35 47.17 6.53
CA LEU A 173 3.97 46.07 5.78
C LEU A 173 3.55 46.02 4.29
N GLN A 174 3.52 47.19 3.62
CA GLN A 174 3.21 47.29 2.20
C GLN A 174 4.23 46.50 1.40
N GLY A 175 3.77 45.72 0.40
CA GLY A 175 4.62 44.82 -0.36
C GLY A 175 4.94 43.50 0.36
N ILE A 176 4.36 43.23 1.54
CA ILE A 176 4.59 42.00 2.30
C ILE A 176 3.25 41.39 2.71
N ALA A 177 2.97 40.16 2.24
CA ALA A 177 1.81 39.42 2.67
C ALA A 177 2.05 38.80 4.04
N TYR A 178 1.07 38.92 4.96
CA TYR A 178 1.20 38.40 6.31
C TYR A 178 -0.12 37.96 6.93
N LEU A 179 -0.03 37.14 7.97
CA LEU A 179 -1.12 36.83 8.90
C LEU A 179 -0.91 37.58 10.22
N TYR A 180 -1.96 38.15 10.74
CA TYR A 180 -2.03 38.51 12.13
C TYR A 180 -2.92 37.52 12.87
N CYS A 181 -2.43 36.92 13.94
CA CYS A 181 -3.11 35.97 14.76
C CYS A 181 -3.15 36.45 16.21
N LYS A 182 -4.37 36.54 16.80
CA LYS A 182 -4.60 36.80 18.21
C LYS A 182 -5.09 35.50 18.84
N LEU A 183 -4.20 34.81 19.56
CA LEU A 183 -4.52 33.54 20.21
C LEU A 183 -4.95 33.77 21.65
N THR A 184 -6.11 33.28 22.04
CA THR A 184 -6.57 33.32 23.44
C THR A 184 -5.90 32.18 24.21
N PHE A 185 -5.36 32.45 25.39
CA PHE A 185 -4.66 31.46 26.19
C PHE A 185 -5.62 30.34 26.67
N SER A 186 -5.19 29.08 26.46
CA SER A 186 -5.85 27.91 27.01
C SER A 186 -4.84 26.76 27.17
N ASN A 187 -4.73 26.23 28.38
CA ASN A 187 -3.86 25.07 28.66
C ASN A 187 -4.33 23.79 27.99
N GLU A 188 -5.61 23.66 27.70
CA GLU A 188 -6.19 22.47 27.10
C GLU A 188 -5.98 22.45 25.58
N ILE A 189 -6.05 23.62 24.95
CA ILE A 189 -5.95 23.77 23.48
C ILE A 189 -4.51 23.83 23.02
N PHE A 190 -3.65 24.55 23.76
CA PHE A 190 -2.25 24.78 23.41
C PHE A 190 -1.26 23.97 24.26
N VAL A 191 -1.59 22.70 24.53
CA VAL A 191 -0.74 21.80 25.34
C VAL A 191 0.70 21.72 24.82
N GLY A 192 0.88 21.78 23.49
CA GLY A 192 2.19 21.77 22.83
C GLY A 192 2.88 23.15 22.71
N GLY A 193 2.30 24.21 23.25
CA GLY A 193 2.81 25.60 23.11
C GLY A 193 2.21 26.32 21.90
N ILE A 194 2.96 27.28 21.36
CA ILE A 194 2.54 28.08 20.19
C ILE A 194 2.44 27.15 18.98
N PRO A 195 1.27 27.09 18.31
CA PRO A 195 1.12 26.20 17.16
C PRO A 195 1.96 26.68 15.98
N ASN A 196 2.39 25.74 15.15
CA ASN A 196 2.93 26.08 13.84
C ASN A 196 1.80 26.59 12.95
N ILE A 197 1.91 27.84 12.46
CA ILE A 197 0.88 28.48 11.63
C ILE A 197 1.31 28.36 10.17
N SER A 198 0.47 27.73 9.35
CA SER A 198 0.65 27.63 7.91
C SER A 198 -0.63 27.97 7.18
N CYS A 199 -0.52 28.33 5.91
CA CYS A 199 -1.68 28.64 5.09
C CYS A 199 -1.44 28.31 3.62
N ILE A 200 -2.54 28.11 2.88
CA ILE A 200 -2.50 27.97 1.42
C ILE A 200 -2.58 29.34 0.80
N VAL A 201 -1.57 29.69 0.00
CA VAL A 201 -1.44 30.99 -0.64
C VAL A 201 -1.47 30.84 -2.15
N LYS A 202 -2.34 31.59 -2.85
CA LYS A 202 -2.20 31.88 -4.27
C LYS A 202 -1.25 33.06 -4.42
N GLY A 203 -0.09 32.80 -4.98
CA GLY A 203 1.07 33.68 -4.95
C GLY A 203 0.98 34.91 -5.85
N LYS A 204 2.09 35.22 -6.49
CA LYS A 204 2.34 36.46 -7.21
C LYS A 204 1.46 36.62 -8.45
N LYS A 205 1.02 37.86 -8.72
CA LYS A 205 0.44 38.26 -10.00
C LYS A 205 1.56 38.52 -10.98
N VAL A 206 1.54 37.88 -12.14
CA VAL A 206 2.59 37.97 -13.16
C VAL A 206 2.09 38.62 -14.43
N TYR A 207 2.98 39.29 -15.13
CA TYR A 207 2.65 39.95 -16.41
C TYR A 207 2.57 38.91 -17.54
N ASN A 208 1.50 38.96 -18.30
CA ASN A 208 1.31 38.17 -19.50
C ASN A 208 1.52 38.99 -20.75
N PRO A 209 2.58 38.77 -21.53
CA PRO A 209 2.87 39.55 -22.73
C PRO A 209 1.85 39.35 -23.87
N SER A 210 1.06 38.27 -23.85
CA SER A 210 -0.01 38.07 -24.83
C SER A 210 -1.23 38.93 -24.57
N THR A 211 -1.59 39.14 -23.30
CA THR A 211 -2.77 39.92 -22.91
C THR A 211 -2.42 41.35 -22.46
N LEU A 212 -1.14 41.65 -22.29
CA LEU A 212 -0.59 42.90 -21.75
C LEU A 212 -1.13 43.25 -20.36
N ALA A 213 -1.51 42.24 -19.58
CA ALA A 213 -2.12 42.41 -18.28
C ALA A 213 -1.31 41.65 -17.19
N THR A 214 -1.35 42.19 -15.97
CA THR A 214 -0.79 41.53 -14.79
C THR A 214 -1.93 40.90 -14.01
N ALA A 215 -1.89 39.56 -13.85
CA ALA A 215 -2.90 38.78 -13.15
C ALA A 215 -2.27 37.56 -12.48
N TYR A 216 -3.00 36.93 -11.57
CA TYR A 216 -2.58 35.67 -11.02
C TYR A 216 -2.46 34.60 -12.12
N SER A 217 -1.35 33.89 -12.12
CA SER A 217 -1.14 32.77 -13.03
C SER A 217 -0.17 31.76 -12.41
N ALA A 218 -0.49 30.49 -12.58
CA ALA A 218 0.42 29.37 -12.27
C ALA A 218 1.19 28.88 -13.51
N ASN A 219 1.15 29.64 -14.62
CA ASN A 219 1.85 29.26 -15.84
C ASN A 219 3.36 29.39 -15.69
N PRO A 220 4.15 28.30 -15.85
CA PRO A 220 5.58 28.31 -15.61
C PRO A 220 6.37 29.31 -16.44
N ALA A 221 6.00 29.50 -17.72
CA ALA A 221 6.69 30.43 -18.62
C ALA A 221 6.49 31.88 -18.18
N LEU A 222 5.29 32.23 -17.70
CA LEU A 222 4.99 33.57 -17.17
C LEU A 222 5.68 33.80 -15.82
N CYS A 223 5.70 32.78 -14.94
CA CYS A 223 6.42 32.84 -13.67
C CYS A 223 7.94 33.02 -13.88
N LEU A 224 8.49 32.30 -14.86
CA LEU A 224 9.91 32.46 -15.22
C LEU A 224 10.21 33.88 -15.73
N ARG A 225 9.38 34.41 -16.65
CA ARG A 225 9.53 35.76 -17.15
C ARG A 225 9.49 36.80 -16.02
N ASP A 226 8.53 36.64 -15.09
CA ASP A 226 8.41 37.50 -13.92
C ASP A 226 9.69 37.47 -13.08
N TYR A 227 10.20 36.26 -12.77
CA TYR A 227 11.44 36.12 -11.98
C TYR A 227 12.65 36.75 -12.68
N LEU A 228 12.73 36.65 -14.01
CA LEU A 228 13.82 37.25 -14.75
C LEU A 228 13.77 38.80 -14.75
N THR A 229 12.56 39.39 -14.79
CA THR A 229 12.38 40.84 -14.87
C THR A 229 12.17 41.55 -13.54
N ASP A 230 11.82 40.86 -12.48
CA ASP A 230 11.60 41.44 -11.15
C ASP A 230 12.93 41.99 -10.59
N ALA A 231 12.97 43.30 -10.36
CA ALA A 231 14.16 43.99 -9.86
C ALA A 231 14.39 43.81 -8.34
N ASP A 232 13.32 43.52 -7.59
CA ASP A 232 13.37 43.44 -6.13
C ASP A 232 13.67 42.03 -5.59
N LEU A 233 13.02 41.04 -6.19
CA LEU A 233 13.07 39.65 -5.73
C LEU A 233 13.66 38.69 -6.76
N GLY A 234 13.81 39.11 -8.00
CA GLY A 234 14.31 38.33 -9.13
C GLY A 234 15.65 38.77 -9.66
N MET A 235 15.83 38.65 -10.96
CA MET A 235 17.09 38.97 -11.65
C MET A 235 17.21 40.47 -12.05
N GLY A 236 16.09 41.19 -12.19
CA GLY A 236 16.06 42.58 -12.61
C GLY A 236 16.53 42.82 -14.05
N MET A 237 16.34 41.86 -14.94
CA MET A 237 16.67 41.98 -16.35
C MET A 237 15.70 42.95 -17.04
N ASP A 238 16.21 43.67 -18.04
CA ASP A 238 15.33 44.51 -18.88
C ASP A 238 14.37 43.60 -19.71
N ALA A 239 13.12 44.00 -19.83
CA ALA A 239 12.13 43.23 -20.57
C ALA A 239 12.52 42.99 -22.05
N SER A 240 13.35 43.88 -22.62
CA SER A 240 13.87 43.74 -24.00
C SER A 240 14.91 42.61 -24.12
N GLU A 241 15.49 42.16 -23.02
CA GLU A 241 16.42 41.00 -22.98
C GLU A 241 15.69 39.67 -22.97
N ILE A 242 14.34 39.66 -23.05
CA ILE A 242 13.52 38.44 -23.08
C ILE A 242 12.75 38.37 -24.39
N ASP A 243 12.82 37.25 -25.07
CA ASP A 243 11.99 37.00 -26.28
C ASP A 243 10.56 36.65 -25.84
N ASP A 244 9.71 37.68 -25.72
CA ASP A 244 8.30 37.52 -25.36
C ASP A 244 7.53 36.62 -26.33
N THR A 245 7.96 36.47 -27.57
CA THR A 245 7.35 35.56 -28.55
C THR A 245 7.53 34.10 -28.08
N SER A 246 8.73 33.75 -27.60
CA SER A 246 9.01 32.42 -27.06
C SER A 246 8.28 32.16 -25.73
N VAL A 247 8.18 33.19 -24.89
CA VAL A 247 7.40 33.11 -23.64
C VAL A 247 5.92 32.83 -23.93
N ILE A 248 5.32 33.53 -24.87
CA ILE A 248 3.91 33.31 -25.29
C ILE A 248 3.73 31.90 -25.85
N ALA A 249 4.67 31.43 -26.68
CA ALA A 249 4.61 30.07 -27.23
C ALA A 249 4.71 29.00 -26.12
N ALA A 250 5.65 29.16 -25.18
CA ALA A 250 5.81 28.27 -24.02
C ALA A 250 4.57 28.33 -23.11
N ALA A 251 4.02 29.52 -22.87
CA ALA A 251 2.82 29.68 -22.05
C ALA A 251 1.61 28.96 -22.66
N ASN A 252 1.39 29.08 -23.95
CA ASN A 252 0.32 28.38 -24.67
C ASN A 252 0.47 26.85 -24.59
N ILE A 253 1.70 26.33 -24.60
CA ILE A 253 1.97 24.90 -24.40
C ILE A 253 1.61 24.49 -22.95
N CYS A 254 1.98 25.30 -21.97
CA CYS A 254 1.71 25.03 -20.55
C CYS A 254 0.18 25.03 -20.26
N ASP A 255 -0.57 25.93 -20.83
CA ASP A 255 -2.03 26.06 -20.69
C ASP A 255 -2.81 24.99 -21.48
N GLY A 256 -2.13 24.19 -22.32
CA GLY A 256 -2.74 23.10 -23.07
C GLY A 256 -3.39 22.09 -22.13
N GLN A 257 -4.67 21.75 -22.40
CA GLN A 257 -5.44 20.84 -21.54
C GLN A 257 -5.03 19.39 -21.76
N VAL A 258 -4.84 18.64 -20.69
CA VAL A 258 -4.49 17.21 -20.69
C VAL A 258 -5.48 16.46 -19.81
N GLU A 259 -6.06 15.39 -20.37
CA GLU A 259 -6.95 14.49 -19.62
C GLU A 259 -6.17 13.73 -18.56
N ILE A 260 -6.75 13.59 -17.35
CA ILE A 260 -6.15 12.93 -16.20
C ILE A 260 -7.03 11.80 -15.66
N LYS A 261 -6.44 10.88 -14.90
CA LYS A 261 -7.17 9.84 -14.16
C LYS A 261 -7.75 10.37 -12.84
N PRO A 262 -8.87 9.75 -12.36
CA PRO A 262 -9.59 8.67 -13.02
C PRO A 262 -10.32 9.16 -14.30
N VAL A 263 -10.39 8.32 -15.32
CA VAL A 263 -11.17 8.62 -16.52
C VAL A 263 -12.64 8.67 -16.14
N THR A 264 -13.23 9.87 -16.19
CA THR A 264 -14.60 10.15 -15.80
C THR A 264 -15.46 10.53 -16.99
N SER A 265 -16.77 10.61 -16.80
CA SER A 265 -17.68 11.21 -17.80
C SER A 265 -18.54 12.27 -17.12
N PRO A 266 -18.33 13.57 -17.42
CA PRO A 266 -17.34 14.11 -18.37
C PRO A 266 -15.88 13.92 -17.93
N ALA A 267 -14.96 13.90 -18.91
CA ALA A 267 -13.52 13.75 -18.64
C ALA A 267 -12.98 14.93 -17.82
N THR A 268 -12.05 14.63 -16.93
CA THR A 268 -11.36 15.65 -16.13
C THR A 268 -10.07 16.05 -16.82
N TYR A 269 -9.79 17.35 -16.86
CA TYR A 269 -8.61 17.93 -17.51
C TYR A 269 -7.85 18.80 -16.53
N GLU A 270 -6.53 18.86 -16.70
CA GLU A 270 -5.63 19.81 -16.05
C GLU A 270 -4.80 20.57 -17.10
N ASN A 271 -4.21 21.71 -16.71
CA ASN A 271 -3.20 22.35 -17.54
C ASN A 271 -1.99 21.42 -17.72
N ARG A 272 -1.39 21.45 -18.91
CA ARG A 272 -0.23 20.58 -19.20
C ARG A 272 0.88 20.76 -18.18
N TYR A 273 1.19 22.00 -17.80
CA TYR A 273 2.20 22.31 -16.81
C TYR A 273 1.76 23.49 -15.94
N GLU A 274 1.99 23.38 -14.64
CA GLU A 274 1.78 24.45 -13.68
C GLU A 274 3.00 24.63 -12.78
N CYS A 275 3.25 25.87 -12.38
CA CYS A 275 4.31 26.27 -11.47
C CYS A 275 3.66 26.63 -10.12
N ASN A 276 3.68 25.70 -9.19
CA ASN A 276 3.09 25.82 -7.86
C ASN A 276 4.16 25.61 -6.81
N GLY A 277 4.68 26.68 -6.21
CA GLY A 277 5.77 26.52 -5.25
C GLY A 277 6.28 27.81 -4.65
N GLN A 278 7.24 27.65 -3.76
CA GLN A 278 7.88 28.69 -2.99
C GLN A 278 9.40 28.68 -3.23
N ALA A 279 9.96 29.85 -3.50
CA ALA A 279 11.39 30.10 -3.51
C ALA A 279 11.77 31.08 -2.39
N VAL A 280 13.02 31.09 -1.99
CA VAL A 280 13.57 32.05 -1.01
C VAL A 280 14.70 32.84 -1.63
N THR A 281 14.81 34.14 -1.28
CA THR A 281 15.83 35.04 -1.84
C THR A 281 17.27 34.67 -1.47
N SER A 282 17.49 33.75 -0.55
CA SER A 282 18.80 33.19 -0.24
C SER A 282 19.27 32.12 -1.21
N SER A 283 18.35 31.54 -2.00
CA SER A 283 18.69 30.56 -3.05
C SER A 283 19.38 31.28 -4.22
N THR A 284 20.27 30.56 -4.90
CA THR A 284 20.92 31.11 -6.10
C THR A 284 19.90 31.27 -7.22
N PRO A 285 19.99 32.31 -8.06
CA PRO A 285 19.10 32.51 -9.19
C PRO A 285 19.01 31.28 -10.12
N ASP A 286 20.13 30.63 -10.37
CA ASP A 286 20.23 29.39 -11.13
C ASP A 286 19.32 28.28 -10.55
N SER A 287 19.34 28.10 -9.22
CA SER A 287 18.48 27.13 -8.55
C SER A 287 17.00 27.45 -8.73
N ILE A 288 16.62 28.74 -8.57
CA ILE A 288 15.21 29.15 -8.71
C ILE A 288 14.74 28.98 -10.16
N ILE A 289 15.53 29.43 -11.13
CA ILE A 289 15.26 29.22 -12.56
C ILE A 289 15.11 27.72 -12.86
N GLY A 290 16.04 26.89 -12.37
CA GLY A 290 16.00 25.45 -12.53
C GLY A 290 14.74 24.81 -11.95
N GLN A 291 14.29 25.26 -10.78
CA GLN A 291 13.04 24.80 -10.17
C GLN A 291 11.82 25.17 -11.00
N ILE A 292 11.71 26.41 -11.50
CA ILE A 292 10.63 26.87 -12.37
C ILE A 292 10.64 26.06 -13.69
N LEU A 293 11.82 25.93 -14.33
CA LEU A 293 11.97 25.15 -15.55
C LEU A 293 11.58 23.69 -15.39
N SER A 294 11.91 23.10 -14.23
CA SER A 294 11.56 21.70 -13.94
C SER A 294 10.05 21.46 -13.96
N SER A 295 9.24 22.46 -13.57
CA SER A 295 7.77 22.32 -13.55
C SER A 295 7.13 22.22 -14.93
N MET A 296 7.83 22.60 -15.99
CA MET A 296 7.37 22.44 -17.38
C MET A 296 8.32 21.55 -18.22
N GLY A 297 9.30 20.88 -17.58
CA GLY A 297 10.35 20.14 -18.28
C GLY A 297 11.12 20.98 -19.30
N GLY A 298 11.11 22.32 -19.09
CA GLY A 298 11.56 23.29 -20.05
C GLY A 298 13.05 23.58 -20.03
N THR A 299 13.50 24.36 -21.01
CA THR A 299 14.86 24.86 -21.14
C THR A 299 14.86 26.32 -21.53
N ILE A 300 15.97 27.00 -21.26
CA ILE A 300 16.22 28.36 -21.77
C ILE A 300 17.46 28.37 -22.64
N ALA A 301 17.47 29.28 -23.64
CA ALA A 301 18.63 29.54 -24.44
C ALA A 301 18.87 31.06 -24.50
N TYR A 302 20.15 31.45 -24.65
CA TYR A 302 20.48 32.85 -24.91
C TYR A 302 20.86 32.99 -26.38
N SER A 303 20.12 33.81 -27.11
CA SER A 303 20.32 34.01 -28.54
C SER A 303 19.98 35.40 -28.95
N GLY A 304 20.85 36.02 -29.74
CA GLY A 304 20.63 37.39 -30.26
C GLY A 304 20.49 38.48 -29.21
N GLY A 305 21.05 38.31 -28.01
CA GLY A 305 20.93 39.25 -26.89
C GLY A 305 19.68 39.03 -26.02
N GLN A 306 18.89 38.00 -26.29
CA GLN A 306 17.65 37.72 -25.59
C GLN A 306 17.64 36.31 -25.02
N ILE A 307 16.92 36.11 -23.89
CA ILE A 307 16.57 34.80 -23.34
C ILE A 307 15.34 34.28 -24.08
N VAL A 308 15.48 33.07 -24.63
CA VAL A 308 14.42 32.32 -25.32
C VAL A 308 13.96 31.20 -24.38
N VAL A 309 12.66 31.03 -24.20
CA VAL A 309 12.08 30.05 -23.29
C VAL A 309 11.39 28.93 -24.08
N TYR A 310 11.67 27.69 -23.71
CA TYR A 310 11.07 26.51 -24.32
C TYR A 310 10.42 25.62 -23.24
N ALA A 311 9.14 25.33 -23.43
CA ALA A 311 8.45 24.30 -22.65
C ALA A 311 8.63 22.93 -23.31
N ALA A 312 8.51 21.84 -22.55
CA ALA A 312 8.66 20.47 -23.06
C ALA A 312 7.48 20.08 -23.95
N ALA A 313 7.64 20.31 -25.23
CA ALA A 313 6.74 19.88 -26.30
C ALA A 313 7.51 19.70 -27.61
N TYR A 314 6.96 18.89 -28.51
CA TYR A 314 7.53 18.75 -29.85
C TYR A 314 7.41 20.05 -30.62
N ARG A 315 8.50 20.49 -31.21
CA ARG A 315 8.56 21.62 -32.13
C ARG A 315 8.84 21.09 -33.52
N SER A 316 8.00 21.51 -34.51
CA SER A 316 8.21 21.08 -35.87
C SER A 316 9.44 21.78 -36.44
N PRO A 317 10.32 21.06 -37.16
CA PRO A 317 11.48 21.65 -37.78
C PRO A 317 11.11 22.70 -38.79
N THR A 318 11.82 23.85 -38.78
CA THR A 318 11.58 24.98 -39.70
C THR A 318 12.52 24.96 -40.89
N ILE A 319 13.66 24.28 -40.77
CA ILE A 319 14.72 24.27 -41.79
C ILE A 319 15.15 22.84 -42.04
N THR A 320 15.49 22.54 -43.30
CA THR A 320 16.16 21.29 -43.70
C THR A 320 17.58 21.62 -44.09
N LEU A 321 18.53 20.92 -43.46
CA LEU A 321 19.94 20.96 -43.82
C LEU A 321 20.34 19.63 -44.48
N ASP A 322 21.29 19.67 -45.40
CA ASP A 322 21.86 18.53 -46.08
C ASP A 322 23.38 18.68 -46.27
N GLU A 323 24.01 17.76 -46.95
CA GLU A 323 25.45 17.77 -47.23
C GLU A 323 25.91 19.03 -47.95
N THR A 324 25.05 19.67 -48.79
CA THR A 324 25.42 20.87 -49.53
C THR A 324 25.53 22.11 -48.63
N HIS A 325 24.92 22.03 -47.44
CA HIS A 325 25.02 23.08 -46.41
C HIS A 325 26.22 22.90 -45.51
N MET A 326 26.89 21.72 -45.54
CA MET A 326 28.05 21.47 -44.71
C MET A 326 29.29 22.18 -45.22
N ALA A 327 30.00 22.81 -44.32
CA ALA A 327 31.23 23.56 -44.60
C ALA A 327 32.49 22.82 -44.13
N GLY A 328 32.38 21.62 -43.68
CA GLY A 328 33.50 20.83 -43.18
C GLY A 328 33.12 19.39 -42.80
N GLY A 329 33.99 18.71 -42.13
CA GLY A 329 33.73 17.37 -41.61
C GLY A 329 32.69 17.38 -40.45
N PHE A 330 32.17 16.21 -40.18
CA PHE A 330 31.23 16.02 -39.05
C PHE A 330 31.68 14.94 -38.09
N THR A 331 31.17 14.99 -36.90
CA THR A 331 31.37 13.97 -35.87
C THR A 331 30.00 13.42 -35.45
N VAL A 332 29.87 12.11 -35.34
CA VAL A 332 28.66 11.43 -34.92
C VAL A 332 28.96 10.55 -33.71
N SER A 333 28.23 10.76 -32.61
CA SER A 333 28.14 9.80 -31.55
C SER A 333 26.79 9.09 -31.67
N THR A 334 26.81 7.80 -31.94
CA THR A 334 25.60 7.01 -32.21
C THR A 334 25.03 6.32 -30.99
N ARG A 335 25.77 6.25 -29.89
CA ARG A 335 25.33 5.59 -28.66
C ARG A 335 25.97 6.23 -27.43
N LEU A 336 25.18 6.31 -26.39
CA LEU A 336 25.68 6.62 -25.06
C LEU A 336 26.38 5.40 -24.45
N SER A 337 27.27 5.65 -23.49
CA SER A 337 27.85 4.57 -22.69
C SER A 337 26.76 3.82 -21.93
N ALA A 338 26.96 2.54 -21.64
CA ALA A 338 25.98 1.76 -20.86
C ALA A 338 25.70 2.39 -19.48
N ARG A 339 26.66 3.12 -18.91
CA ARG A 339 26.53 3.81 -17.65
C ARG A 339 25.62 5.04 -17.71
N ASP A 340 25.58 5.71 -18.85
CA ASP A 340 24.86 6.98 -19.02
C ASP A 340 23.45 6.79 -19.58
N ARG A 341 23.10 5.55 -19.94
CA ARG A 341 21.76 5.20 -20.40
C ARG A 341 20.75 5.29 -19.25
N VAL A 342 19.52 5.62 -19.57
CA VAL A 342 18.39 5.68 -18.66
C VAL A 342 17.26 4.84 -19.23
N ASN A 343 16.69 3.92 -18.44
CA ASN A 343 15.52 3.12 -18.82
C ASN A 343 14.42 3.13 -17.76
N ALA A 344 14.65 3.87 -16.65
CA ALA A 344 13.69 4.04 -15.58
C ALA A 344 13.88 5.42 -14.93
N VAL A 345 12.78 6.09 -14.62
CA VAL A 345 12.76 7.40 -13.93
C VAL A 345 11.85 7.30 -12.72
N LYS A 346 12.30 7.81 -11.61
CA LYS A 346 11.57 7.96 -10.35
C LYS A 346 11.83 9.34 -9.79
N GLY A 347 11.09 9.74 -8.77
CA GLY A 347 11.36 11.01 -8.12
C GLY A 347 10.19 11.52 -7.32
N THR A 348 10.29 12.78 -6.89
CA THR A 348 9.37 13.41 -5.95
C THR A 348 8.73 14.66 -6.53
N PHE A 349 7.50 14.93 -6.11
CA PHE A 349 6.74 16.14 -6.36
C PHE A 349 6.08 16.60 -5.06
N ILE A 350 5.40 17.73 -5.05
CA ILE A 350 4.66 18.23 -3.88
C ILE A 350 3.19 17.82 -4.04
N SER A 351 2.71 16.90 -3.19
CA SER A 351 1.31 16.46 -3.25
C SER A 351 0.40 17.36 -2.40
N ALA A 352 -0.53 18.05 -3.05
CA ALA A 352 -1.54 18.83 -2.35
C ALA A 352 -2.46 17.94 -1.49
N GLU A 353 -2.73 16.72 -1.93
CA GLU A 353 -3.56 15.73 -1.24
C GLU A 353 -2.85 15.16 0.00
N ASN A 354 -1.53 15.07 -0.04
CA ASN A 354 -0.71 14.65 1.09
C ASN A 354 -0.18 15.87 1.88
N GLN A 355 -1.07 16.78 2.23
CA GLN A 355 -0.81 17.97 3.06
C GLN A 355 0.33 18.86 2.54
N TRP A 356 0.53 18.92 1.22
CA TRP A 356 1.60 19.66 0.56
C TRP A 356 3.02 19.18 0.92
N ALA A 357 3.13 17.94 1.36
CA ALA A 357 4.41 17.29 1.59
C ALA A 357 4.99 16.74 0.28
N ALA A 358 6.30 16.52 0.28
CA ALA A 358 6.96 15.82 -0.80
C ALA A 358 6.48 14.37 -0.85
N ALA A 359 6.02 13.93 -2.02
CA ALA A 359 5.56 12.57 -2.28
C ALA A 359 6.23 11.99 -3.52
N ASP A 360 6.40 10.69 -3.56
CA ASP A 360 6.90 10.01 -4.74
C ASP A 360 5.80 9.90 -5.79
N PHE A 361 6.12 10.21 -7.05
CA PHE A 361 5.24 9.86 -8.15
C PHE A 361 5.50 8.42 -8.63
N PRO A 362 4.52 7.74 -9.25
CA PRO A 362 4.70 6.40 -9.80
C PRO A 362 5.89 6.35 -10.76
N GLN A 363 6.79 5.39 -10.52
CA GLN A 363 7.98 5.22 -11.35
C GLN A 363 7.63 4.96 -12.82
N ILE A 364 8.34 5.62 -13.73
CA ILE A 364 8.15 5.47 -15.16
C ILE A 364 9.25 4.56 -15.70
N THR A 365 8.85 3.43 -16.25
CA THR A 365 9.76 2.43 -16.83
C THR A 365 9.35 2.10 -18.26
N SER A 366 10.27 1.55 -19.05
CA SER A 366 9.99 1.04 -20.39
C SER A 366 10.50 -0.38 -20.52
N ALA A 367 9.59 -1.33 -20.74
CA ALA A 367 9.95 -2.74 -20.97
C ALA A 367 10.87 -2.91 -22.19
N THR A 368 10.66 -2.12 -23.24
CA THR A 368 11.49 -2.15 -24.45
C THR A 368 12.93 -1.70 -24.15
N PHE A 369 13.08 -0.60 -23.41
CA PHE A 369 14.41 -0.09 -23.05
C PHE A 369 15.11 -1.01 -22.06
N LEU A 370 14.37 -1.57 -21.11
CA LEU A 370 14.88 -2.54 -20.14
C LEU A 370 15.41 -3.80 -20.85
N ALA A 371 14.65 -4.32 -21.82
CA ALA A 371 15.09 -5.46 -22.63
C ALA A 371 16.34 -5.14 -23.45
N ALA A 372 16.43 -3.92 -24.03
CA ALA A 372 17.61 -3.47 -24.78
C ALA A 372 18.87 -3.31 -23.88
N ASP A 373 18.67 -3.13 -22.59
CA ASP A 373 19.74 -3.02 -21.57
C ASP A 373 19.92 -4.34 -20.77
N ASN A 374 19.55 -5.48 -21.36
CA ASN A 374 19.70 -6.83 -20.79
C ASN A 374 19.02 -7.02 -19.42
N GLY A 375 17.91 -6.33 -19.17
CA GLY A 375 17.15 -6.43 -17.93
C GLY A 375 17.74 -5.65 -16.75
N VAL A 376 18.77 -4.84 -16.96
CA VAL A 376 19.37 -4.02 -15.92
C VAL A 376 18.69 -2.65 -15.85
N TYR A 377 18.20 -2.25 -14.68
CA TYR A 377 17.61 -0.93 -14.48
C TYR A 377 18.69 0.15 -14.33
N HIS A 378 18.56 1.20 -15.12
CA HIS A 378 19.35 2.43 -15.05
C HIS A 378 18.43 3.59 -14.64
N TRP A 379 18.42 3.89 -13.35
CA TRP A 379 17.52 4.87 -12.77
C TRP A 379 18.03 6.30 -12.94
N ARG A 380 17.09 7.21 -13.19
CA ARG A 380 17.28 8.66 -13.04
C ARG A 380 16.30 9.17 -11.99
N ASP A 381 16.80 9.94 -11.03
CA ASP A 381 15.97 10.64 -10.06
C ASP A 381 15.61 12.02 -10.58
N VAL A 382 14.33 12.43 -10.39
CA VAL A 382 13.79 13.73 -10.80
C VAL A 382 13.08 14.35 -9.61
N ILE A 383 13.46 15.58 -9.22
CA ILE A 383 12.83 16.33 -8.13
C ILE A 383 12.07 17.51 -8.74
N LEU A 384 10.76 17.59 -8.48
CA LEU A 384 9.84 18.56 -9.07
C LEU A 384 9.22 19.44 -7.97
N PRO A 385 9.97 20.40 -7.41
CA PRO A 385 9.55 21.15 -6.22
C PRO A 385 8.45 22.20 -6.51
N PHE A 386 8.18 22.51 -7.78
CA PHE A 386 7.12 23.42 -8.21
C PHE A 386 5.99 22.73 -8.97
N THR A 387 5.93 21.40 -8.94
CA THR A 387 4.87 20.58 -9.53
C THR A 387 4.00 20.00 -8.42
N THR A 388 2.68 20.18 -8.53
CA THR A 388 1.73 19.67 -7.53
C THR A 388 0.81 18.57 -8.07
N SER A 389 0.87 18.29 -9.37
CA SER A 389 0.12 17.21 -10.01
C SER A 389 1.01 15.98 -10.23
N SER A 390 0.55 14.83 -9.78
CA SER A 390 1.20 13.52 -10.07
C SER A 390 1.18 13.20 -11.57
N SER A 391 0.09 13.56 -12.28
CA SER A 391 -0.02 13.38 -13.73
C SER A 391 1.03 14.21 -14.47
N ALA A 392 1.19 15.50 -14.11
CA ALA A 392 2.23 16.36 -14.68
C ALA A 392 3.64 15.83 -14.36
N ALA A 393 3.89 15.34 -13.12
CA ALA A 393 5.17 14.77 -12.74
C ALA A 393 5.52 13.52 -13.55
N GLN A 394 4.57 12.62 -13.75
CA GLN A 394 4.75 11.42 -14.57
C GLN A 394 5.00 11.78 -16.05
N ARG A 395 4.31 12.78 -16.57
CA ARG A 395 4.47 13.29 -17.92
C ARG A 395 5.88 13.85 -18.17
N ILE A 396 6.37 14.66 -17.24
CA ILE A 396 7.74 15.17 -17.26
C ILE A 396 8.75 14.04 -17.16
N ALA A 397 8.53 13.09 -16.27
CA ALA A 397 9.40 11.93 -16.09
C ALA A 397 9.47 11.06 -17.36
N ARG A 398 8.33 10.87 -18.05
CA ARG A 398 8.26 10.11 -19.30
C ARG A 398 9.02 10.81 -20.44
N ILE A 399 8.87 12.14 -20.55
CA ILE A 399 9.64 12.92 -21.53
C ILE A 399 11.15 12.76 -21.23
N ASN A 400 11.55 12.88 -19.97
CA ASN A 400 12.94 12.68 -19.56
C ASN A 400 13.48 11.28 -19.93
N LEU A 401 12.66 10.23 -19.71
CA LEU A 401 13.00 8.86 -20.06
C LEU A 401 13.24 8.69 -21.57
N ARG A 402 12.28 9.16 -22.38
CA ARG A 402 12.35 9.03 -23.84
C ARG A 402 13.45 9.90 -24.44
N GLN A 403 13.58 11.13 -23.97
CA GLN A 403 14.65 12.04 -24.44
C GLN A 403 16.05 11.51 -24.13
N ALA A 404 16.23 10.80 -23.00
CA ALA A 404 17.50 10.17 -22.66
C ALA A 404 17.85 8.99 -23.58
N ARG A 405 16.92 8.48 -24.37
CA ARG A 405 17.13 7.39 -25.35
C ARG A 405 17.32 7.88 -26.78
N GLU A 406 17.17 9.17 -27.02
CA GLU A 406 17.58 9.80 -28.28
C GLU A 406 19.11 10.01 -28.21
N GLU A 407 19.87 8.96 -28.55
CA GLU A 407 21.30 8.84 -28.23
C GLU A 407 22.22 9.51 -29.27
N ILE A 408 21.69 9.84 -30.46
CA ILE A 408 22.54 10.35 -31.53
C ILE A 408 22.83 11.83 -31.31
N ILE A 409 24.11 12.13 -31.20
CA ILE A 409 24.64 13.49 -31.21
C ILE A 409 25.46 13.68 -32.48
N PHE A 410 25.13 14.73 -33.23
CA PHE A 410 25.78 15.11 -34.48
C PHE A 410 26.38 16.50 -34.36
N THR A 411 27.67 16.64 -34.63
CA THR A 411 28.35 17.95 -34.58
C THR A 411 29.00 18.21 -35.96
N ALA A 412 28.64 19.35 -36.53
CA ALA A 412 29.20 19.73 -37.82
C ALA A 412 29.24 21.24 -38.01
N LYS A 413 30.06 21.68 -38.95
CA LYS A 413 30.10 23.08 -39.43
C LYS A 413 29.22 23.19 -40.66
N PHE A 414 28.36 24.20 -40.66
CA PHE A 414 27.44 24.53 -41.72
C PHE A 414 27.74 25.93 -42.29
N ASN A 415 27.31 26.16 -43.48
CA ASN A 415 27.36 27.51 -44.09
C ASN A 415 26.37 28.43 -43.34
N LEU A 416 26.34 29.71 -43.75
CA LEU A 416 25.52 30.75 -43.10
C LEU A 416 24.00 30.49 -43.20
N THR A 417 23.52 29.50 -43.98
CA THR A 417 22.09 29.12 -43.97
C THR A 417 21.68 28.70 -42.56
N ALA A 418 22.58 28.06 -41.81
CA ALA A 418 22.32 27.64 -40.43
C ALA A 418 22.29 28.80 -39.40
N MET A 419 22.58 30.05 -39.83
CA MET A 419 22.52 31.24 -38.97
C MET A 419 21.08 31.53 -38.45
N GLN A 420 20.08 31.01 -39.18
CA GLN A 420 18.65 31.15 -38.81
C GLN A 420 18.25 30.31 -37.58
N LEU A 421 19.05 29.31 -37.25
CA LEU A 421 18.77 28.42 -36.14
C LEU A 421 19.29 29.02 -34.82
N ARG A 422 18.57 28.69 -33.74
CA ARG A 422 18.93 29.02 -32.36
C ARG A 422 19.10 27.74 -31.56
N ALA A 423 19.83 27.79 -30.45
CA ALA A 423 19.81 26.69 -29.50
C ALA A 423 18.36 26.44 -29.01
N GLY A 424 17.94 25.19 -28.98
CA GLY A 424 16.56 24.78 -28.71
C GLY A 424 15.66 24.61 -29.93
N ASP A 425 16.05 25.13 -31.11
CA ASP A 425 15.26 24.91 -32.35
C ASP A 425 15.40 23.46 -32.84
N THR A 426 14.47 23.05 -33.67
CA THR A 426 14.54 21.73 -34.35
C THR A 426 14.85 21.91 -35.85
N VAL A 427 15.62 20.98 -36.39
CA VAL A 427 16.09 20.98 -37.77
C VAL A 427 15.97 19.60 -38.37
N MET A 428 15.60 19.47 -39.63
CA MET A 428 15.72 18.22 -40.39
C MET A 428 17.11 18.16 -41.02
N LEU A 429 17.74 16.99 -40.88
CA LEU A 429 19.04 16.72 -41.47
C LEU A 429 18.93 15.52 -42.42
N THR A 430 19.37 15.75 -43.67
CA THR A 430 19.54 14.69 -44.67
C THR A 430 21.00 14.46 -44.88
N ASN A 431 21.44 13.19 -44.75
CA ASN A 431 22.82 12.80 -45.05
C ASN A 431 22.83 11.38 -45.62
N ALA A 432 23.17 11.31 -46.90
CA ALA A 432 23.16 10.05 -47.66
C ALA A 432 24.20 9.05 -47.13
N ASN A 433 25.37 9.51 -46.69
CA ASN A 433 26.42 8.65 -46.14
C ASN A 433 26.01 7.97 -44.83
N LEU A 434 25.16 8.59 -44.07
CA LEU A 434 24.60 8.07 -42.82
C LEU A 434 23.26 7.37 -43.01
N GLY A 435 22.71 7.39 -44.24
CA GLY A 435 21.40 6.84 -44.55
C GLY A 435 20.22 7.66 -43.93
N TRP A 436 20.45 8.92 -43.62
CA TRP A 436 19.44 9.80 -43.01
C TRP A 436 18.64 10.58 -44.08
N SER A 437 17.34 10.47 -44.03
CA SER A 437 16.45 11.22 -44.87
C SER A 437 15.53 12.05 -43.98
N SER A 438 15.69 13.36 -43.98
CA SER A 438 14.88 14.29 -43.16
C SER A 438 14.80 13.89 -41.69
N LYS A 439 15.88 13.38 -41.09
CA LYS A 439 15.95 13.01 -39.71
C LYS A 439 15.92 14.26 -38.83
N VAL A 440 15.08 14.24 -37.81
CA VAL A 440 14.84 15.41 -36.96
C VAL A 440 15.86 15.47 -35.82
N PHE A 441 16.41 16.66 -35.62
CA PHE A 441 17.35 16.96 -34.55
C PHE A 441 16.95 18.24 -33.81
N GLU A 442 17.30 18.34 -32.55
CA GLU A 442 17.27 19.55 -31.72
C GLU A 442 18.65 20.17 -31.68
N VAL A 443 18.76 21.45 -31.85
CA VAL A 443 20.01 22.22 -31.74
C VAL A 443 20.33 22.39 -30.25
N ILE A 444 21.36 21.71 -29.76
CA ILE A 444 21.79 21.82 -28.35
C ILE A 444 22.90 22.85 -28.16
N ALA A 445 23.67 23.13 -29.19
CA ALA A 445 24.63 24.22 -29.19
C ALA A 445 24.78 24.83 -30.55
N TRP A 446 25.00 26.13 -30.57
CA TRP A 446 25.21 26.96 -31.78
C TRP A 446 26.38 27.90 -31.56
N SER A 447 27.33 27.98 -32.48
CA SER A 447 28.40 28.96 -32.41
C SER A 447 28.83 29.44 -33.79
N LEU A 448 29.17 30.71 -33.85
CA LEU A 448 29.79 31.30 -35.03
C LEU A 448 31.29 30.96 -35.00
N ALA A 449 31.77 30.27 -36.00
CA ALA A 449 33.18 29.90 -36.17
C ALA A 449 33.75 30.40 -37.48
N SER A 450 35.03 30.21 -37.69
CA SER A 450 35.62 30.44 -38.99
C SER A 450 36.35 29.13 -39.47
N ASP A 451 36.36 28.85 -40.73
CA ASP A 451 37.00 27.69 -41.27
C ASP A 451 37.69 28.00 -42.60
N GLY A 452 38.77 27.24 -42.92
CA GLY A 452 39.48 27.34 -44.12
C GLY A 452 40.56 28.43 -44.18
N THR A 453 41.26 28.49 -45.33
CA THR A 453 42.28 29.50 -45.67
C THR A 453 42.05 30.00 -47.09
N PRO A 454 41.50 31.24 -47.31
CA PRO A 454 41.21 32.27 -46.33
C PRO A 454 40.00 31.89 -45.41
N PRO A 455 39.97 32.44 -44.17
CA PRO A 455 38.95 32.10 -43.21
C PRO A 455 37.55 32.52 -43.71
N THR A 456 36.63 31.58 -43.77
CA THR A 456 35.21 31.81 -44.09
C THR A 456 34.35 31.63 -42.84
N PRO A 457 33.32 32.48 -42.64
CA PRO A 457 32.44 32.33 -41.48
C PRO A 457 31.56 31.06 -41.71
N VAL A 458 31.48 30.29 -40.65
CA VAL A 458 30.66 29.04 -40.60
C VAL A 458 29.91 28.98 -39.27
N ILE A 459 28.82 28.26 -39.27
CA ILE A 459 28.03 27.97 -38.06
C ILE A 459 28.34 26.56 -37.62
N GLU A 460 28.88 26.41 -36.43
CA GLU A 460 29.05 25.09 -35.83
C GLU A 460 27.81 24.76 -34.99
N LEU A 461 27.17 23.66 -35.34
CA LEU A 461 26.00 23.15 -34.65
C LEU A 461 26.33 21.83 -33.96
N GLN A 462 25.86 21.68 -32.74
CA GLN A 462 25.72 20.41 -32.07
C GLN A 462 24.23 20.05 -31.99
N LEU A 463 23.87 18.94 -32.59
CA LEU A 463 22.52 18.47 -32.80
C LEU A 463 22.29 17.17 -32.02
N ARG A 464 21.17 17.07 -31.30
CA ARG A 464 20.72 15.84 -30.65
C ARG A 464 19.49 15.34 -31.37
N GLU A 465 19.45 14.03 -31.62
CA GLU A 465 18.26 13.38 -32.17
C GLU A 465 17.03 13.67 -31.33
N THR A 466 15.89 13.89 -31.98
CA THR A 466 14.59 14.07 -31.32
C THR A 466 13.47 13.55 -32.22
N ALA A 467 12.32 13.26 -31.63
CA ALA A 467 11.13 12.81 -32.33
C ALA A 467 9.86 13.30 -31.63
N SER A 468 8.75 13.39 -32.36
CA SER A 468 7.46 13.75 -31.77
C SER A 468 7.02 12.78 -30.69
N SER A 469 7.34 11.49 -30.86
CA SER A 469 7.03 10.41 -29.92
C SER A 469 7.64 10.59 -28.52
N VAL A 470 8.70 11.41 -28.39
CA VAL A 470 9.28 11.76 -27.08
C VAL A 470 8.26 12.46 -26.19
N TYR A 471 7.42 13.30 -26.81
CA TYR A 471 6.47 14.18 -26.11
C TYR A 471 5.02 13.63 -26.09
N ASP A 472 4.79 12.47 -26.67
CA ASP A 472 3.47 11.83 -26.69
C ASP A 472 3.03 11.42 -25.28
N TRP A 473 1.80 11.79 -24.93
CA TRP A 473 1.16 11.44 -23.68
C TRP A 473 -0.33 11.24 -23.89
N THR A 474 -0.86 10.19 -23.30
CA THR A 474 -2.28 9.87 -23.25
C THR A 474 -2.68 9.52 -21.82
N VAL A 475 -3.93 9.65 -21.46
CA VAL A 475 -4.46 9.31 -20.13
C VAL A 475 -4.19 7.84 -19.76
N SER A 476 -4.04 6.95 -20.76
CA SER A 476 -3.69 5.54 -20.50
C SER A 476 -2.24 5.36 -19.99
N ASP A 477 -1.38 6.32 -20.23
CA ASP A 477 0.02 6.30 -19.80
C ASP A 477 0.20 6.68 -18.34
N GLU A 478 -0.83 7.34 -17.77
CA GLU A 478 -0.84 7.74 -16.37
C GLU A 478 -1.10 6.52 -15.46
N VAL A 479 -0.34 6.41 -14.39
CA VAL A 479 -0.61 5.50 -13.27
C VAL A 479 -1.31 6.30 -12.19
N ALA A 480 -2.50 5.86 -11.78
CA ALA A 480 -3.21 6.49 -10.67
C ALA A 480 -2.38 6.35 -9.39
N VAL A 481 -2.30 7.41 -8.61
CA VAL A 481 -1.76 7.37 -7.25
C VAL A 481 -2.91 7.04 -6.32
N GLU A 482 -2.78 5.96 -5.59
CA GLU A 482 -3.67 5.68 -4.47
C GLU A 482 -3.03 6.32 -3.23
N ASP A 483 -3.55 7.45 -2.80
CA ASP A 483 -3.12 8.06 -1.56
C ASP A 483 -3.51 7.16 -0.40
N ALA A 484 -2.59 7.03 0.57
CA ALA A 484 -2.92 6.32 1.79
C ALA A 484 -4.13 7.00 2.46
N PRO A 485 -5.19 6.25 2.78
CA PRO A 485 -6.36 6.84 3.42
C PRO A 485 -5.92 7.53 4.73
N ASN A 486 -6.46 8.72 4.98
CA ASN A 486 -6.28 9.41 6.25
C ASN A 486 -6.74 8.48 7.38
N THR A 487 -5.80 7.85 8.05
CA THR A 487 -6.09 7.04 9.21
C THR A 487 -6.23 7.96 10.41
N THR A 488 -7.45 8.08 10.92
CA THR A 488 -7.63 8.59 12.28
C THR A 488 -7.01 7.55 13.21
N LEU A 489 -5.92 7.91 13.87
CA LEU A 489 -5.32 7.03 14.86
C LEU A 489 -6.35 6.74 15.93
N PRO A 490 -6.70 5.47 16.19
CA PRO A 490 -7.62 5.11 17.25
C PRO A 490 -7.11 5.65 18.60
N ASN A 491 -7.98 6.23 19.38
CA ASN A 491 -7.61 6.72 20.72
C ASN A 491 -7.42 5.51 21.66
N PRO A 492 -6.22 5.23 22.18
CA PRO A 492 -5.97 4.06 23.03
C PRO A 492 -6.62 4.16 24.41
N PHE A 493 -7.17 5.33 24.75
CA PHE A 493 -7.84 5.60 26.04
C PHE A 493 -9.37 5.65 25.92
N SER A 494 -9.92 5.38 24.75
CA SER A 494 -11.36 5.24 24.50
C SER A 494 -11.62 3.84 23.96
N ILE A 495 -12.16 2.96 24.81
CA ILE A 495 -12.41 1.55 24.51
C ILE A 495 -13.91 1.30 24.60
N ASP A 496 -14.47 0.72 23.54
CA ASP A 496 -15.84 0.28 23.51
C ASP A 496 -16.02 -1.05 24.25
N PRO A 497 -17.13 -1.27 24.97
CA PRO A 497 -17.42 -2.54 25.59
C PRO A 497 -17.74 -3.62 24.54
N PRO A 498 -17.51 -4.92 24.84
CA PRO A 498 -18.05 -6.00 24.05
C PRO A 498 -19.55 -5.86 23.88
N THR A 499 -20.11 -6.33 22.77
CA THR A 499 -21.54 -6.24 22.45
C THR A 499 -22.16 -7.61 22.28
N ASN A 500 -23.49 -7.68 22.17
CA ASN A 500 -24.24 -8.91 21.88
C ASN A 500 -23.94 -10.06 22.87
N LEU A 501 -23.77 -9.76 24.15
CA LEU A 501 -23.58 -10.78 25.18
C LEU A 501 -24.75 -11.75 25.20
N THR A 502 -24.46 -13.01 24.98
CA THR A 502 -25.41 -14.14 25.05
C THR A 502 -24.87 -15.23 25.98
N LEU A 503 -25.76 -15.83 26.73
CA LEU A 503 -25.45 -16.94 27.64
C LEU A 503 -26.26 -18.17 27.23
N THR A 504 -25.61 -19.33 27.22
CA THR A 504 -26.26 -20.62 26.95
C THR A 504 -25.81 -21.62 28.01
N ALA A 505 -26.76 -22.36 28.57
CA ALA A 505 -26.49 -23.40 29.57
C ALA A 505 -27.55 -24.50 29.47
N ASP A 506 -27.49 -25.22 28.39
CA ASP A 506 -28.39 -26.31 28.01
C ASP A 506 -27.58 -27.60 27.75
N GLY A 507 -28.19 -28.62 27.18
CA GLY A 507 -27.57 -29.89 26.88
C GLY A 507 -26.33 -29.78 26.01
N THR A 508 -26.27 -28.76 25.11
CA THR A 508 -25.12 -28.53 24.21
C THR A 508 -23.89 -28.02 24.95
N THR A 509 -24.06 -27.54 26.17
CA THR A 509 -22.97 -26.96 26.98
C THR A 509 -22.53 -27.87 28.13
N GLN A 510 -23.33 -28.90 28.45
CA GLN A 510 -22.99 -29.89 29.51
C GLN A 510 -22.08 -30.98 28.96
N PHE A 511 -21.31 -31.61 29.84
CA PHE A 511 -20.55 -32.79 29.46
C PHE A 511 -20.44 -33.78 30.63
N ILE A 512 -20.28 -35.05 30.29
CA ILE A 512 -20.12 -36.09 31.27
C ILE A 512 -18.65 -36.27 31.58
N GLN A 513 -18.30 -36.28 32.87
CA GLN A 513 -16.95 -36.61 33.31
C GLN A 513 -16.74 -38.14 33.25
N ALA A 514 -15.47 -38.54 33.35
CA ALA A 514 -15.11 -39.98 33.31
C ALA A 514 -15.74 -40.86 34.44
N ASP A 515 -16.26 -40.22 35.50
CA ASP A 515 -16.99 -40.85 36.60
C ASP A 515 -18.49 -40.92 36.37
N GLY A 516 -19.00 -40.48 35.22
CA GLY A 516 -20.42 -40.43 34.87
C GLY A 516 -21.16 -39.22 35.45
N SER A 517 -20.50 -38.27 36.09
CA SER A 517 -21.14 -37.08 36.60
C SER A 517 -21.33 -36.00 35.48
N VAL A 518 -22.50 -35.39 35.44
CA VAL A 518 -22.78 -34.28 34.50
C VAL A 518 -22.23 -32.97 35.03
N MET A 519 -21.31 -32.37 34.31
CA MET A 519 -20.74 -31.07 34.66
C MET A 519 -21.46 -29.97 33.87
N PRO A 520 -22.18 -29.08 34.56
CA PRO A 520 -22.80 -27.92 33.89
C PRO A 520 -21.73 -26.91 33.48
N ARG A 521 -21.90 -26.33 32.30
CA ARG A 521 -21.10 -25.21 31.82
C ARG A 521 -22.01 -24.09 31.33
N ILE A 522 -21.51 -22.87 31.40
CA ILE A 522 -22.14 -21.70 30.76
C ILE A 522 -21.25 -21.30 29.58
N LYS A 523 -21.82 -21.35 28.38
CA LYS A 523 -21.24 -20.76 27.18
C LYS A 523 -21.54 -19.28 27.22
N VAL A 524 -20.49 -18.47 27.22
CA VAL A 524 -20.56 -17.00 27.17
C VAL A 524 -20.08 -16.59 25.78
N ALA A 525 -20.95 -15.94 25.00
CA ALA A 525 -20.58 -15.49 23.65
C ALA A 525 -20.91 -13.99 23.50
N TRP A 526 -20.08 -13.30 22.75
CA TRP A 526 -20.18 -11.86 22.54
C TRP A 526 -19.53 -11.46 21.20
N SER A 527 -19.74 -10.21 20.80
CA SER A 527 -18.96 -9.59 19.72
C SER A 527 -17.82 -8.79 20.34
N ALA A 528 -16.59 -9.10 19.96
CA ALA A 528 -15.41 -8.39 20.43
C ALA A 528 -15.43 -6.93 19.95
N PRO A 529 -14.84 -5.99 20.68
CA PRO A 529 -14.56 -4.65 20.22
C PRO A 529 -13.65 -4.69 18.98
N THR A 530 -13.76 -3.67 18.14
CA THR A 530 -12.98 -3.60 16.88
C THR A 530 -11.64 -2.87 17.04
N GLU A 531 -11.41 -2.25 18.19
CA GLU A 531 -10.20 -1.48 18.47
C GLU A 531 -8.98 -2.38 18.53
N GLN A 532 -7.97 -2.04 17.73
CA GLN A 532 -6.73 -2.78 17.64
C GLN A 532 -6.01 -2.92 19.00
N PHE A 533 -6.15 -1.94 19.87
CA PHE A 533 -5.55 -1.98 21.22
C PHE A 533 -6.19 -3.02 22.15
N VAL A 534 -7.38 -3.54 21.81
CA VAL A 534 -8.05 -4.65 22.48
C VAL A 534 -7.73 -5.95 21.75
N THR A 535 -7.92 -6.00 20.44
CA THR A 535 -7.78 -7.23 19.64
C THR A 535 -6.32 -7.70 19.48
N SER A 536 -5.35 -6.80 19.66
CA SER A 536 -3.91 -7.12 19.55
C SER A 536 -3.21 -6.91 20.90
N GLY A 537 -3.37 -7.87 21.81
CA GLY A 537 -2.70 -7.91 23.11
C GLY A 537 -3.51 -7.30 24.26
N GLY A 538 -4.75 -6.88 24.03
CA GLY A 538 -5.72 -6.58 25.08
C GLY A 538 -6.47 -7.83 25.52
N LYS A 539 -7.49 -7.66 26.36
CA LYS A 539 -8.27 -8.76 26.94
C LYS A 539 -9.72 -8.40 27.15
N THR A 540 -10.57 -9.44 27.14
CA THR A 540 -11.97 -9.34 27.60
C THR A 540 -12.06 -10.04 28.95
N VAL A 541 -12.66 -9.35 29.93
CA VAL A 541 -12.85 -9.84 31.29
C VAL A 541 -14.32 -10.18 31.49
N ILE A 542 -14.56 -11.43 31.93
CA ILE A 542 -15.89 -11.96 32.22
C ILE A 542 -16.10 -11.91 33.72
N GLU A 543 -17.07 -11.14 34.15
CA GLU A 543 -17.45 -11.04 35.56
C GLU A 543 -18.85 -11.62 35.84
N TYR A 544 -19.01 -12.25 36.99
CA TYR A 544 -20.26 -12.84 37.42
C TYR A 544 -20.60 -12.51 38.86
N LYS A 545 -21.86 -12.70 39.19
CA LYS A 545 -22.33 -12.81 40.55
C LYS A 545 -23.47 -13.80 40.63
N GLU A 546 -23.57 -14.51 41.75
CA GLU A 546 -24.69 -15.42 42.00
C GLU A 546 -25.92 -14.63 42.47
N GLY A 547 -27.06 -14.89 41.91
CA GLY A 547 -28.39 -14.43 42.30
C GLY A 547 -28.43 -13.00 42.90
N THR A 548 -28.64 -12.94 44.19
CA THR A 548 -28.77 -11.68 44.97
C THR A 548 -27.46 -11.13 45.51
N ALA A 549 -26.31 -11.72 45.20
CA ALA A 549 -25.01 -11.20 45.60
C ALA A 549 -24.80 -9.75 45.11
N THR A 550 -24.12 -8.94 45.90
CA THR A 550 -23.93 -7.52 45.62
C THR A 550 -22.64 -7.26 44.82
N THR A 551 -21.65 -8.15 44.94
CA THR A 551 -20.30 -8.00 44.36
C THR A 551 -20.13 -8.91 43.15
N TYR A 552 -19.56 -8.39 42.07
CA TYR A 552 -19.10 -9.17 40.92
C TYR A 552 -17.70 -9.70 41.21
N LEU A 553 -17.46 -10.91 40.78
CA LEU A 553 -16.17 -11.58 40.80
C LEU A 553 -15.71 -11.85 39.37
N VAL A 554 -14.41 -11.83 39.11
CA VAL A 554 -13.87 -12.20 37.80
C VAL A 554 -13.99 -13.73 37.65
N TRP A 555 -14.64 -14.16 36.59
CA TRP A 555 -14.79 -15.58 36.25
C TRP A 555 -13.68 -16.06 35.35
N SER A 556 -13.45 -15.32 34.28
CA SER A 556 -12.43 -15.62 33.29
C SER A 556 -11.88 -14.36 32.66
N THR A 557 -10.70 -14.47 32.08
CA THR A 557 -10.07 -13.43 31.27
C THR A 557 -9.53 -14.10 30.03
N VAL A 558 -9.97 -13.61 28.88
CA VAL A 558 -9.58 -14.13 27.54
C VAL A 558 -8.95 -13.05 26.69
N ASP A 559 -8.28 -13.42 25.63
CA ASP A 559 -7.69 -12.47 24.70
C ASP A 559 -8.76 -11.56 24.06
N GLY A 560 -8.40 -10.34 23.75
CA GLY A 560 -9.35 -9.32 23.34
C GLY A 560 -10.03 -9.54 21.99
N ASP A 561 -9.50 -10.43 21.15
CA ASP A 561 -10.09 -10.89 19.90
C ASP A 561 -11.04 -12.07 20.04
N GLN A 562 -11.09 -12.70 21.20
CA GLN A 562 -11.99 -13.82 21.49
C GLN A 562 -13.44 -13.35 21.60
N THR A 563 -14.33 -14.20 21.13
CA THR A 563 -15.79 -13.95 21.12
C THR A 563 -16.60 -15.00 21.88
N LEU A 564 -15.89 -15.96 22.49
CA LEU A 564 -16.50 -17.11 23.13
C LEU A 564 -15.61 -17.64 24.27
N ASP A 565 -16.23 -18.03 25.37
CA ASP A 565 -15.61 -18.80 26.46
C ASP A 565 -16.62 -19.76 27.09
N PHE A 566 -16.13 -20.86 27.67
CA PHE A 566 -16.94 -21.83 28.39
C PHE A 566 -16.54 -21.86 29.86
N ILE A 567 -17.43 -21.39 30.71
CA ILE A 567 -17.21 -21.35 32.15
C ILE A 567 -17.78 -22.63 32.80
N SER A 568 -16.91 -23.37 33.45
CA SER A 568 -17.28 -24.61 34.20
C SER A 568 -16.95 -24.53 35.69
N SER A 569 -16.03 -23.63 36.09
CA SER A 569 -15.70 -23.42 37.48
C SER A 569 -16.87 -22.75 38.24
N ASP A 570 -17.20 -23.30 39.38
CA ASP A 570 -18.26 -22.78 40.28
C ASP A 570 -19.68 -22.69 39.67
N VAL A 571 -19.91 -23.38 38.54
CA VAL A 571 -21.24 -23.44 37.91
C VAL A 571 -22.05 -24.54 38.57
N ARG A 572 -23.26 -24.21 39.08
CA ARG A 572 -24.19 -25.13 39.75
C ARG A 572 -25.52 -25.12 39.06
N ILE A 573 -26.10 -26.29 38.88
CA ILE A 573 -27.46 -26.44 38.38
C ILE A 573 -28.44 -25.81 39.38
N GLY A 574 -29.40 -25.04 38.86
CA GLY A 574 -30.43 -24.35 39.65
C GLY A 574 -29.98 -23.05 40.30
N THR A 575 -28.70 -22.64 40.18
CA THR A 575 -28.21 -21.37 40.69
C THR A 575 -28.27 -20.31 39.60
N SER A 576 -28.84 -19.14 39.85
CA SER A 576 -28.90 -18.01 38.91
C SER A 576 -27.59 -17.25 38.92
N TYR A 577 -27.03 -16.99 37.74
CA TYR A 577 -25.82 -16.20 37.53
C TYR A 577 -26.14 -14.96 36.71
N ASN A 578 -25.63 -13.81 37.18
CA ASN A 578 -25.65 -12.55 36.45
C ASN A 578 -24.25 -12.28 35.92
N VAL A 579 -24.10 -12.15 34.60
CA VAL A 579 -22.82 -12.03 33.91
C VAL A 579 -22.75 -10.68 33.19
N ARG A 580 -21.59 -10.06 33.21
CA ARG A 580 -21.25 -8.87 32.46
C ARG A 580 -19.81 -8.95 31.98
N LEU A 581 -19.47 -8.20 30.93
CA LEU A 581 -18.14 -8.16 30.32
C LEU A 581 -17.64 -6.72 30.28
N TYR A 582 -16.33 -6.59 30.29
CA TYR A 582 -15.67 -5.36 29.84
C TYR A 582 -14.40 -5.72 29.05
N ALA A 583 -14.02 -4.85 28.10
CA ALA A 583 -12.76 -4.97 27.40
C ALA A 583 -11.68 -4.15 28.11
N GLN A 584 -10.43 -4.61 28.01
CA GLN A 584 -9.29 -3.86 28.50
C GLN A 584 -8.20 -3.88 27.43
N SER A 585 -7.68 -2.66 27.11
CA SER A 585 -6.56 -2.53 26.18
C SER A 585 -5.26 -3.03 26.80
N PHE A 586 -4.25 -3.26 25.99
CA PHE A 586 -2.91 -3.61 26.47
C PHE A 586 -2.24 -2.47 27.28
N PHE A 587 -2.78 -1.23 27.21
CA PHE A 587 -2.40 -0.12 28.10
C PHE A 587 -3.13 -0.12 29.47
N ASN A 588 -3.92 -1.18 29.75
CA ASN A 588 -4.77 -1.30 30.96
C ASN A 588 -5.93 -0.28 31.05
N THR A 589 -6.31 0.36 29.94
CA THR A 589 -7.53 1.14 29.89
C THR A 589 -8.72 0.20 29.74
N SER A 590 -9.73 0.32 30.62
CA SER A 590 -10.93 -0.51 30.59
C SER A 590 -12.11 0.22 29.96
N SER A 591 -12.94 -0.51 29.22
CA SER A 591 -14.23 -0.03 28.73
C SER A 591 -15.26 0.08 29.86
N THR A 592 -16.42 0.60 29.54
CA THR A 592 -17.62 0.39 30.33
C THR A 592 -18.06 -1.07 30.30
N TYR A 593 -18.99 -1.47 31.18
CA TYR A 593 -19.51 -2.84 31.17
C TYR A 593 -20.60 -3.03 30.10
N THR A 594 -20.74 -4.27 29.61
CA THR A 594 -21.93 -4.69 28.86
C THR A 594 -23.17 -4.60 29.71
N ALA A 595 -24.38 -4.64 29.09
CA ALA A 595 -25.59 -4.95 29.80
C ALA A 595 -25.46 -6.30 30.53
N VAL A 596 -26.08 -6.41 31.71
CA VAL A 596 -26.05 -7.67 32.48
C VAL A 596 -26.98 -8.69 31.82
N SER A 597 -26.45 -9.88 31.55
CA SER A 597 -27.25 -11.05 31.14
C SER A 597 -27.33 -12.06 32.26
N SER A 598 -28.48 -12.71 32.40
CA SER A 598 -28.75 -13.67 33.50
C SER A 598 -29.07 -15.04 32.97
N ILE A 599 -28.55 -16.10 33.63
CA ILE A 599 -28.82 -17.50 33.25
C ILE A 599 -28.90 -18.36 34.50
N THR A 600 -29.75 -19.41 34.43
CA THR A 600 -29.83 -20.45 35.45
C THR A 600 -29.62 -21.81 34.78
N PRO A 601 -28.43 -22.42 34.91
CA PRO A 601 -28.18 -23.72 34.35
C PRO A 601 -29.17 -24.76 34.85
N ALA A 602 -29.81 -25.48 33.92
CA ALA A 602 -30.71 -26.57 34.22
C ALA A 602 -30.09 -27.88 33.74
N LYS A 603 -30.43 -29.02 34.39
CA LYS A 603 -30.06 -30.30 33.83
C LYS A 603 -30.78 -30.49 32.51
N ASP A 604 -30.07 -30.92 31.48
CA ASP A 604 -30.74 -31.29 30.25
C ASP A 604 -31.52 -32.61 30.46
N THR A 605 -32.80 -32.59 30.06
CA THR A 605 -33.71 -33.71 30.07
C THR A 605 -34.35 -33.96 28.72
N THR A 606 -33.89 -33.26 27.71
CA THR A 606 -34.45 -33.32 26.36
C THR A 606 -33.73 -34.43 25.59
N ALA A 607 -34.42 -35.51 25.22
CA ALA A 607 -33.82 -36.55 24.41
C ALA A 607 -33.68 -36.11 22.95
N PRO A 608 -32.70 -36.63 22.20
CA PRO A 608 -32.56 -36.38 20.76
C PRO A 608 -33.84 -36.85 20.01
N SER A 609 -34.00 -36.38 18.79
CA SER A 609 -35.04 -36.84 17.89
C SER A 609 -34.84 -38.32 17.55
N ILE A 610 -35.93 -39.06 17.37
CA ILE A 610 -35.86 -40.45 16.92
C ILE A 610 -35.20 -40.50 15.53
N PRO A 611 -34.17 -41.35 15.31
CA PRO A 611 -33.54 -41.50 14.00
C PRO A 611 -34.58 -41.84 12.91
N THR A 612 -34.38 -41.30 11.72
CA THR A 612 -35.32 -41.45 10.61
C THR A 612 -34.64 -42.16 9.42
N GLY A 613 -35.44 -42.70 8.50
CA GLY A 613 -34.95 -43.31 7.26
C GLY A 613 -34.20 -44.63 7.43
N LEU A 614 -34.37 -45.33 8.57
CA LEU A 614 -33.72 -46.62 8.78
C LEU A 614 -34.09 -47.59 7.68
N THR A 615 -33.10 -48.19 7.06
CA THR A 615 -33.22 -49.26 6.05
C THR A 615 -32.28 -50.40 6.42
N ALA A 616 -32.66 -51.61 5.99
CA ALA A 616 -31.84 -52.81 6.14
C ALA A 616 -31.70 -53.52 4.79
N VAL A 617 -30.49 -53.73 4.37
CA VAL A 617 -30.17 -54.43 3.12
C VAL A 617 -29.35 -55.68 3.46
N VAL A 618 -29.83 -56.81 2.93
CA VAL A 618 -29.06 -58.08 3.06
C VAL A 618 -27.84 -57.98 2.15
N GLY A 619 -26.67 -57.96 2.73
CA GLY A 619 -25.41 -57.97 2.03
C GLY A 619 -25.05 -59.36 1.45
N THR A 620 -24.05 -59.41 0.61
CA THR A 620 -23.45 -60.70 0.16
C THR A 620 -22.73 -61.35 1.32
N GLY A 621 -23.15 -62.57 1.65
CA GLY A 621 -22.62 -63.28 2.80
C GLY A 621 -23.54 -63.15 4.03
N ARG A 622 -22.97 -63.39 5.20
CA ARG A 622 -23.68 -63.34 6.50
C ARG A 622 -23.68 -61.94 7.08
N ALA A 623 -24.20 -60.94 6.33
CA ALA A 623 -24.22 -59.58 6.82
C ALA A 623 -25.54 -58.87 6.49
N VAL A 624 -25.96 -57.99 7.38
CA VAL A 624 -27.05 -57.02 7.19
C VAL A 624 -26.50 -55.64 7.32
N SER A 625 -26.61 -54.82 6.25
CA SER A 625 -26.19 -53.43 6.27
C SER A 625 -27.38 -52.56 6.65
N LEU A 626 -27.23 -51.76 7.67
CA LEU A 626 -28.16 -50.74 8.15
C LEU A 626 -27.69 -49.37 7.73
N ASP A 627 -28.64 -48.53 7.27
CA ASP A 627 -28.37 -47.13 6.90
C ASP A 627 -29.54 -46.27 7.35
N TRP A 628 -29.29 -45.03 7.78
CA TRP A 628 -30.32 -44.10 8.23
C TRP A 628 -29.86 -42.65 8.09
N ASN A 629 -30.75 -41.69 8.31
CA ASN A 629 -30.44 -40.26 8.23
C ASN A 629 -29.73 -39.78 9.50
N ASP A 630 -28.81 -38.85 9.33
CA ASP A 630 -28.12 -38.20 10.44
C ASP A 630 -29.09 -37.43 11.32
N ASN A 631 -28.91 -37.52 12.62
CA ASN A 631 -29.44 -36.58 13.59
C ASN A 631 -28.68 -35.29 13.52
N THR A 632 -29.35 -34.14 13.70
CA THR A 632 -28.79 -32.79 13.52
C THR A 632 -28.71 -31.98 14.80
N GLU A 633 -29.12 -32.55 15.92
CA GLU A 633 -29.07 -31.91 17.22
C GLU A 633 -27.61 -31.61 17.63
N PRO A 634 -27.31 -30.43 18.15
CA PRO A 634 -25.93 -30.03 18.48
C PRO A 634 -25.31 -30.88 19.60
N ASP A 635 -26.12 -31.47 20.45
CA ASP A 635 -25.75 -32.32 21.58
C ASP A 635 -25.86 -33.81 21.29
N PHE A 636 -26.18 -34.20 20.03
CA PHE A 636 -26.17 -35.59 19.64
C PHE A 636 -24.81 -36.25 19.87
N SER A 637 -24.82 -37.45 20.50
CA SER A 637 -23.63 -38.24 20.80
C SER A 637 -23.47 -39.45 19.89
N GLU A 638 -24.44 -40.34 19.90
CA GLU A 638 -24.34 -41.63 19.20
C GLU A 638 -25.70 -42.32 19.00
N TYR A 639 -25.72 -43.37 18.16
CA TYR A 639 -26.87 -44.23 17.93
C TYR A 639 -26.66 -45.58 18.64
N GLY A 640 -27.72 -46.04 19.30
CA GLY A 640 -27.84 -47.40 19.77
C GLY A 640 -28.48 -48.30 18.71
N ILE A 641 -27.90 -49.44 18.40
CA ILE A 641 -28.41 -50.41 17.43
C ILE A 641 -28.90 -51.63 18.16
N TYR A 642 -30.12 -52.06 17.81
CA TYR A 642 -30.81 -53.11 18.48
C TYR A 642 -31.25 -54.19 17.47
N ARG A 643 -31.10 -55.48 17.86
CA ARG A 643 -31.47 -56.63 17.03
C ARG A 643 -32.29 -57.63 17.81
N ASN A 644 -33.36 -58.16 17.26
CA ASN A 644 -34.12 -59.28 17.82
C ASN A 644 -34.57 -60.24 16.69
N THR A 645 -34.91 -61.47 17.01
CA THR A 645 -35.55 -62.45 16.10
C THR A 645 -37.04 -62.35 16.09
N SER A 646 -37.68 -61.52 16.86
CA SER A 646 -39.11 -61.24 16.88
C SER A 646 -39.35 -59.70 16.70
N ALA A 647 -40.47 -59.33 16.11
CA ALA A 647 -40.88 -57.93 15.88
C ALA A 647 -41.37 -57.22 17.16
N VAL A 648 -40.73 -57.45 18.26
CA VAL A 648 -41.02 -56.83 19.56
C VAL A 648 -40.00 -55.78 19.86
N THR A 649 -40.47 -54.53 19.99
CA THR A 649 -39.62 -53.38 20.32
C THR A 649 -38.85 -53.65 21.63
N PRO A 650 -37.56 -53.31 21.72
CA PRO A 650 -36.79 -53.48 22.95
C PRO A 650 -37.46 -52.80 24.14
N ALA A 651 -37.51 -53.47 25.30
CA ALA A 651 -38.21 -52.98 26.48
C ALA A 651 -37.53 -51.75 27.09
N ASN A 652 -36.24 -51.57 26.89
CA ASN A 652 -35.42 -50.43 27.33
C ASN A 652 -34.10 -50.37 26.54
N ALA A 653 -33.35 -49.32 26.75
CA ALA A 653 -32.12 -49.01 26.03
C ALA A 653 -30.98 -50.03 26.20
N ASN A 654 -31.12 -51.00 27.09
CA ASN A 654 -30.13 -52.06 27.33
C ASN A 654 -30.55 -53.43 26.83
N THR A 655 -31.77 -53.57 26.36
CA THR A 655 -32.29 -54.86 25.92
C THR A 655 -32.08 -55.04 24.42
N ASN A 656 -31.36 -56.11 24.03
CA ASN A 656 -31.08 -56.45 22.62
C ASN A 656 -30.17 -55.45 21.90
N LYS A 657 -29.43 -54.60 22.59
CA LYS A 657 -28.43 -53.67 21.99
C LYS A 657 -27.26 -54.52 21.47
N ILE A 658 -26.88 -54.28 20.23
CA ILE A 658 -25.76 -54.95 19.59
C ILE A 658 -24.54 -54.05 19.34
N ALA A 659 -24.79 -52.74 19.23
CA ALA A 659 -23.70 -51.76 19.02
C ALA A 659 -24.13 -50.35 19.39
N GLU A 660 -23.15 -49.50 19.59
CA GLU A 660 -23.25 -48.06 19.65
C GLU A 660 -22.31 -47.47 18.60
N VAL A 661 -22.79 -46.55 17.78
CA VAL A 661 -22.03 -45.95 16.66
C VAL A 661 -22.37 -44.48 16.48
N ARG A 662 -21.39 -43.69 16.08
CA ARG A 662 -21.59 -42.27 15.72
C ARG A 662 -22.00 -42.08 14.27
N ALA A 663 -21.61 -43.02 13.41
CA ALA A 663 -21.96 -42.97 11.99
C ALA A 663 -23.41 -43.43 11.76
N SER A 664 -24.10 -42.86 10.79
CA SER A 664 -25.46 -43.20 10.37
C SER A 664 -25.53 -44.49 9.54
N ARG A 665 -24.63 -45.45 9.74
CA ARG A 665 -24.57 -46.75 9.11
C ARG A 665 -23.92 -47.79 10.01
N PHE A 666 -24.36 -49.03 9.89
CA PHE A 666 -23.79 -50.15 10.61
C PHE A 666 -23.92 -51.42 9.78
N VAL A 667 -22.96 -52.32 9.93
CA VAL A 667 -23.02 -53.67 9.28
C VAL A 667 -23.00 -54.73 10.36
N ASP A 668 -24.13 -55.45 10.47
CA ASP A 668 -24.23 -56.60 11.37
C ASP A 668 -23.73 -57.85 10.65
N THR A 669 -22.63 -58.39 11.14
CA THR A 669 -21.96 -59.57 10.63
C THR A 669 -22.24 -60.84 11.47
N GLU A 670 -22.92 -60.69 12.60
CA GLU A 670 -23.25 -61.77 13.53
C GLU A 670 -24.67 -62.35 13.29
N VAL A 671 -25.07 -62.49 12.03
CA VAL A 671 -26.39 -62.98 11.65
C VAL A 671 -26.34 -64.40 11.08
N THR A 672 -27.41 -65.18 11.31
CA THR A 672 -27.52 -66.55 10.83
C THR A 672 -28.43 -66.58 9.57
N ILE A 673 -27.94 -67.25 8.54
CA ILE A 673 -28.72 -67.44 7.29
C ILE A 673 -30.05 -68.10 7.58
N GLY A 674 -31.13 -67.59 6.94
CA GLY A 674 -32.49 -68.13 7.09
C GLY A 674 -33.25 -67.65 8.33
N THR A 675 -32.61 -66.90 9.19
CA THR A 675 -33.21 -66.27 10.38
C THR A 675 -33.61 -64.85 10.07
N THR A 676 -34.88 -64.49 10.28
CA THR A 676 -35.32 -63.09 10.16
C THR A 676 -34.94 -62.32 11.40
N TYR A 677 -34.23 -61.20 11.18
CA TYR A 677 -33.84 -60.24 12.23
C TYR A 677 -34.63 -58.98 12.05
N TYR A 678 -34.96 -58.34 13.17
CA TYR A 678 -35.62 -57.05 13.29
C TYR A 678 -34.67 -56.10 13.95
N TYR A 679 -34.52 -54.88 13.39
CA TYR A 679 -33.60 -53.89 13.87
C TYR A 679 -34.31 -52.59 14.22
N TRP A 680 -33.88 -52.00 15.30
CA TRP A 680 -34.32 -50.67 15.79
C TRP A 680 -33.11 -49.81 16.06
N LEU A 681 -33.33 -48.51 16.05
CA LEU A 681 -32.33 -47.51 16.48
C LEU A 681 -32.97 -46.61 17.51
N ASN A 682 -32.15 -46.07 18.40
CA ASN A 682 -32.38 -44.86 19.16
C ASN A 682 -31.17 -43.98 19.10
N ALA A 683 -31.28 -42.71 19.56
CA ALA A 683 -30.20 -41.76 19.59
C ALA A 683 -29.94 -41.36 21.04
N TYR A 684 -28.69 -41.10 21.36
CA TYR A 684 -28.23 -40.58 22.62
C TYR A 684 -27.64 -39.18 22.45
N ASP A 685 -27.84 -38.32 23.43
CA ASP A 685 -27.12 -37.06 23.56
C ASP A 685 -25.89 -37.18 24.42
N THR A 686 -25.19 -36.03 24.60
CA THR A 686 -23.96 -35.96 25.39
C THR A 686 -24.16 -36.12 26.93
N VAL A 687 -25.41 -36.11 27.41
CA VAL A 687 -25.81 -36.27 28.81
C VAL A 687 -26.66 -37.56 29.04
N GLU A 688 -26.61 -38.47 28.10
CA GLU A 688 -27.26 -39.81 28.12
C GLU A 688 -28.78 -39.79 28.11
N ASN A 689 -29.44 -38.65 27.72
CA ASN A 689 -30.88 -38.77 27.39
C ASN A 689 -31.02 -39.58 26.09
N VAL A 690 -32.04 -40.42 26.06
CA VAL A 690 -32.23 -41.40 24.96
C VAL A 690 -33.58 -41.15 24.27
N SER A 691 -33.53 -41.15 22.94
CA SER A 691 -34.75 -41.07 22.12
C SER A 691 -35.64 -42.30 22.21
N GLY A 692 -36.84 -42.21 21.72
CA GLY A 692 -37.65 -43.36 21.41
C GLY A 692 -37.00 -44.26 20.33
N PHE A 693 -37.45 -45.48 20.20
CA PHE A 693 -37.01 -46.39 19.15
C PHE A 693 -37.63 -46.03 17.78
N THR A 694 -36.88 -46.23 16.70
CA THR A 694 -37.45 -46.23 15.32
C THR A 694 -38.49 -47.30 15.17
N ASN A 695 -39.29 -47.22 14.12
CA ASN A 695 -39.99 -48.41 13.60
C ASN A 695 -38.92 -49.43 13.18
N TYR A 696 -39.21 -50.73 13.34
CA TYR A 696 -38.23 -51.74 12.95
C TYR A 696 -38.13 -51.86 11.44
N VAL A 697 -36.97 -52.25 10.98
CA VAL A 697 -36.74 -52.82 9.67
C VAL A 697 -36.38 -54.29 9.83
N GLN A 698 -36.75 -55.13 8.87
CA GLN A 698 -36.44 -56.54 8.93
C GLN A 698 -35.53 -56.95 7.78
N ALA A 699 -34.65 -57.89 8.06
CA ALA A 699 -33.80 -58.52 7.06
C ALA A 699 -33.65 -60.02 7.35
N THR A 700 -33.73 -60.82 6.32
CA THR A 700 -33.51 -62.27 6.41
C THR A 700 -32.29 -62.61 5.57
N PRO A 701 -31.09 -62.77 6.18
CA PRO A 701 -29.95 -63.20 5.42
C PRO A 701 -30.23 -64.51 4.71
N SER A 702 -30.10 -64.51 3.43
CA SER A 702 -30.34 -65.71 2.60
C SER A 702 -29.08 -66.07 1.85
N VAL A 703 -28.91 -67.41 1.59
CA VAL A 703 -27.97 -67.80 0.56
C VAL A 703 -28.50 -67.22 -0.73
N ILE A 704 -27.79 -66.30 -1.35
CA ILE A 704 -28.16 -65.92 -2.71
C ILE A 704 -27.93 -67.13 -3.57
N THR A 705 -29.01 -67.83 -3.97
CA THR A 705 -28.96 -68.69 -5.10
C THR A 705 -28.81 -67.84 -6.36
N ALA A 706 -27.60 -67.30 -6.53
CA ALA A 706 -27.23 -66.82 -7.82
C ALA A 706 -27.15 -67.92 -8.80
N GLY A 707 -27.47 -67.66 -10.07
CA GLY A 707 -27.08 -68.56 -11.14
C GLY A 707 -25.62 -69.04 -11.00
N PRO A 708 -25.10 -69.92 -11.74
CA PRO A 708 -23.92 -70.71 -11.46
C PRO A 708 -22.82 -69.82 -10.84
N ILE A 709 -22.47 -70.17 -9.58
CA ILE A 709 -21.40 -69.50 -8.80
C ILE A 709 -20.14 -69.76 -9.61
N ASP A 710 -19.52 -68.68 -10.11
CA ASP A 710 -18.18 -68.79 -10.61
C ASP A 710 -17.26 -69.00 -9.34
N PRO A 711 -16.71 -70.18 -9.11
CA PRO A 711 -15.92 -70.45 -7.91
C PRO A 711 -14.52 -69.85 -7.96
N THR A 712 -14.19 -69.13 -9.03
CA THR A 712 -12.86 -68.59 -9.22
C THR A 712 -12.76 -67.20 -8.55
N ALA A 713 -11.74 -67.04 -7.74
CA ALA A 713 -11.34 -65.73 -7.22
C ALA A 713 -11.06 -64.81 -8.43
N PRO A 714 -11.34 -63.51 -8.33
CA PRO A 714 -10.98 -62.55 -9.38
C PRO A 714 -9.50 -62.61 -9.72
N SER A 715 -9.12 -62.18 -10.89
CA SER A 715 -7.71 -62.03 -11.25
C SER A 715 -7.02 -61.02 -10.36
N THR A 716 -5.72 -61.17 -10.15
CA THR A 716 -4.94 -60.21 -9.34
C THR A 716 -4.95 -58.84 -10.01
N PRO A 717 -5.35 -57.75 -9.32
CA PRO A 717 -5.32 -56.40 -9.89
C PRO A 717 -3.88 -55.91 -10.07
N ASN A 718 -3.73 -54.87 -10.88
CA ASN A 718 -2.47 -54.14 -10.95
C ASN A 718 -2.20 -53.43 -9.64
N ALA A 719 -0.94 -53.03 -9.39
CA ALA A 719 -0.58 -52.23 -8.22
C ALA A 719 -1.19 -50.81 -8.34
N PRO A 720 -1.57 -50.20 -7.21
CA PRO A 720 -1.88 -48.76 -7.19
C PRO A 720 -0.68 -47.93 -7.66
N THR A 721 -0.91 -46.78 -8.26
CA THR A 721 0.15 -45.87 -8.67
C THR A 721 0.09 -44.57 -7.91
N LEU A 722 1.25 -43.98 -7.59
CA LEU A 722 1.35 -42.76 -6.81
C LEU A 722 0.90 -41.56 -7.66
N ILE A 723 0.05 -40.70 -7.10
CA ILE A 723 -0.30 -39.40 -7.65
C ILE A 723 0.56 -38.33 -6.93
N SER A 724 0.48 -38.25 -5.62
CA SER A 724 1.19 -37.24 -4.84
C SER A 724 1.32 -37.66 -3.37
N THR A 725 2.24 -37.00 -2.68
CA THR A 725 2.36 -37.09 -1.24
C THR A 725 2.43 -35.67 -0.64
N THR A 726 1.68 -35.40 0.40
CA THR A 726 1.64 -34.09 1.06
C THR A 726 1.67 -34.24 2.57
N VAL A 727 2.24 -33.24 3.27
CA VAL A 727 2.13 -33.12 4.72
C VAL A 727 1.09 -32.05 5.04
N TYR A 728 0.26 -32.29 6.02
CA TYR A 728 -0.69 -31.31 6.53
C TYR A 728 -0.70 -31.31 8.06
N LEU A 729 -1.16 -30.19 8.63
CA LEU A 729 -1.33 -30.05 10.07
C LEU A 729 -2.81 -30.31 10.40
N SER A 730 -3.05 -31.13 11.40
CA SER A 730 -4.40 -31.27 11.95
C SER A 730 -4.73 -30.08 12.86
N SER A 731 -6.00 -29.95 13.21
CA SER A 731 -6.49 -28.84 14.05
C SER A 731 -5.87 -28.80 15.46
N ASP A 732 -5.33 -29.93 15.92
CA ASP A 732 -4.63 -30.08 17.19
C ASP A 732 -3.11 -29.84 17.12
N GLY A 733 -2.61 -29.44 15.94
CA GLY A 733 -1.19 -29.15 15.70
C GLY A 733 -0.33 -30.37 15.37
N GLY A 734 -0.93 -31.57 15.26
CA GLY A 734 -0.22 -32.77 14.82
C GLY A 734 0.14 -32.72 13.34
N SER A 735 1.34 -33.14 12.98
CA SER A 735 1.74 -33.28 11.57
C SER A 735 1.40 -34.67 11.04
N PHE A 736 0.59 -34.74 10.01
CA PHE A 736 0.18 -35.96 9.33
C PHE A 736 0.53 -35.91 7.86
N ALA A 737 0.64 -37.09 7.25
CA ALA A 737 0.86 -37.21 5.82
C ALA A 737 -0.38 -37.74 5.11
N ARG A 738 -0.58 -37.23 3.90
CA ARG A 738 -1.56 -37.75 2.92
C ARG A 738 -0.78 -38.36 1.77
N VAL A 739 -1.19 -39.57 1.37
CA VAL A 739 -0.73 -40.21 0.15
C VAL A 739 -1.93 -40.38 -0.79
N SER A 740 -1.86 -39.76 -1.95
CA SER A 740 -2.87 -39.90 -3.00
C SER A 740 -2.38 -40.86 -4.07
N LEU A 741 -3.22 -41.82 -4.38
CA LEU A 741 -2.97 -42.94 -5.27
C LEU A 741 -4.01 -43.00 -6.38
N THR A 742 -3.65 -43.49 -7.53
CA THR A 742 -4.60 -44.01 -8.52
C THR A 742 -4.80 -45.48 -8.28
N ALA A 743 -6.00 -45.87 -7.88
CA ALA A 743 -6.40 -47.29 -7.82
C ALA A 743 -6.57 -47.86 -9.23
N PRO A 744 -6.12 -49.10 -9.50
CA PRO A 744 -6.30 -49.73 -10.79
C PRO A 744 -7.79 -50.01 -11.09
N PRO A 745 -8.19 -50.22 -12.35
CA PRO A 745 -9.51 -50.65 -12.69
C PRO A 745 -9.82 -52.04 -12.12
N LEU A 746 -11.10 -52.38 -12.03
CA LEU A 746 -11.52 -53.68 -11.56
C LEU A 746 -10.87 -54.82 -12.37
N PRO A 747 -10.23 -55.81 -11.70
CA PRO A 747 -9.74 -56.99 -12.39
C PRO A 747 -10.86 -57.90 -12.87
N SER A 748 -10.58 -58.76 -13.85
CA SER A 748 -11.57 -59.68 -14.40
C SER A 748 -12.17 -60.57 -13.31
N GLY A 749 -13.52 -60.61 -13.27
CA GLY A 749 -14.27 -61.34 -12.26
C GLY A 749 -14.57 -60.57 -10.99
N ALA A 750 -14.06 -59.35 -10.82
CA ALA A 750 -14.30 -58.51 -9.64
C ALA A 750 -15.49 -57.55 -9.85
N VAL A 751 -16.25 -57.29 -8.82
CA VAL A 751 -17.30 -56.28 -8.72
C VAL A 751 -16.91 -55.12 -7.82
N ALA A 752 -15.88 -55.30 -7.00
CA ALA A 752 -15.29 -54.28 -6.17
C ALA A 752 -13.77 -54.48 -6.03
N LEU A 753 -13.06 -53.40 -5.71
CA LEU A 753 -11.65 -53.35 -5.46
C LEU A 753 -11.40 -52.75 -4.08
N ASP A 754 -10.71 -53.47 -3.21
CA ASP A 754 -10.15 -52.89 -1.98
C ASP A 754 -8.79 -52.27 -2.28
N VAL A 755 -8.60 -51.02 -1.84
CA VAL A 755 -7.29 -50.38 -1.73
C VAL A 755 -6.83 -50.49 -0.29
N LEU A 756 -5.67 -51.11 -0.08
CA LEU A 756 -5.16 -51.46 1.24
C LEU A 756 -3.83 -50.80 1.48
N TYR A 757 -3.52 -50.55 2.74
CA TYR A 757 -2.22 -50.08 3.17
C TYR A 757 -1.75 -50.77 4.45
N ARG A 758 -0.45 -50.75 4.66
CA ARG A 758 0.17 -51.16 5.92
C ARG A 758 1.49 -50.42 6.13
N ARG A 759 1.97 -50.33 7.37
CA ARG A 759 3.37 -49.96 7.61
C ARG A 759 4.29 -50.99 7.00
N THR A 760 5.39 -50.58 6.41
CA THR A 760 6.40 -51.51 5.90
C THR A 760 6.90 -52.43 7.03
N GLY A 761 6.80 -53.75 6.85
CA GLY A 761 7.17 -54.73 7.87
C GLY A 761 6.01 -55.12 8.79
N ALA A 762 4.83 -54.54 8.72
CA ALA A 762 3.65 -55.04 9.42
C ALA A 762 3.08 -56.28 8.77
N SER A 763 2.44 -57.18 9.56
CA SER A 763 1.86 -58.42 9.08
C SER A 763 0.58 -58.20 8.27
N ASP A 764 -0.26 -57.22 8.69
CA ASP A 764 -1.63 -57.10 8.21
C ASP A 764 -1.85 -55.77 7.43
N TYR A 765 -2.64 -55.89 6.38
CA TYR A 765 -3.12 -54.73 5.60
C TYR A 765 -4.45 -54.21 6.16
N ILE A 766 -4.59 -52.94 6.17
CA ILE A 766 -5.81 -52.19 6.52
C ILE A 766 -6.48 -51.77 5.21
N VAL A 767 -7.80 -51.93 5.07
CA VAL A 767 -8.57 -51.45 3.94
C VAL A 767 -8.75 -49.95 4.10
N ALA A 768 -8.17 -49.19 3.17
CA ALA A 768 -8.33 -47.74 3.14
C ALA A 768 -9.60 -47.30 2.40
N ASN A 769 -9.95 -48.02 1.31
CA ASN A 769 -11.10 -47.68 0.50
C ASN A 769 -11.55 -48.90 -0.29
N GLN A 770 -12.87 -49.01 -0.54
CA GLN A 770 -13.45 -50.03 -1.43
C GLN A 770 -14.14 -49.31 -2.62
N ILE A 771 -13.79 -49.68 -3.81
CA ILE A 771 -14.17 -49.01 -5.05
C ILE A 771 -14.87 -50.00 -5.96
N ALA A 772 -16.05 -49.64 -6.49
CA ALA A 772 -16.79 -50.37 -7.50
C ALA A 772 -16.74 -49.64 -8.86
N SER A 773 -15.52 -49.39 -9.37
CA SER A 773 -15.32 -48.64 -10.61
C SER A 773 -14.57 -49.46 -11.64
N SER A 774 -15.10 -49.53 -12.86
CA SER A 774 -14.42 -50.17 -13.99
C SER A 774 -13.27 -49.38 -14.59
N VAL A 775 -13.08 -48.13 -14.15
CA VAL A 775 -11.98 -47.27 -14.55
C VAL A 775 -11.08 -46.94 -13.36
N SER A 776 -9.85 -46.52 -13.60
CA SER A 776 -8.95 -46.12 -12.56
C SER A 776 -9.52 -44.92 -11.77
N TYR A 777 -9.36 -44.94 -10.46
CA TYR A 777 -9.96 -43.98 -9.53
C TYR A 777 -8.91 -43.40 -8.57
N ALA A 778 -8.97 -42.10 -8.32
CA ALA A 778 -8.06 -41.45 -7.36
C ALA A 778 -8.54 -41.70 -5.93
N VAL A 779 -7.63 -42.14 -5.06
CA VAL A 779 -7.87 -42.44 -3.64
C VAL A 779 -6.86 -41.66 -2.83
N SER A 780 -7.31 -41.00 -1.78
CA SER A 780 -6.42 -40.36 -0.78
C SER A 780 -6.47 -41.11 0.53
N ILE A 781 -5.32 -41.38 1.09
CA ILE A 781 -5.17 -42.02 2.41
C ILE A 781 -4.54 -40.95 3.31
N ASP A 782 -5.30 -40.54 4.31
CA ASP A 782 -4.99 -39.47 5.22
C ASP A 782 -4.43 -40.03 6.57
N ASP A 783 -4.04 -39.12 7.44
CA ASP A 783 -3.62 -39.42 8.83
C ASP A 783 -2.44 -40.40 8.97
N LEU A 784 -1.63 -40.50 7.93
CA LEU A 784 -0.43 -41.32 7.97
C LEU A 784 0.67 -40.62 8.78
N SER A 785 1.45 -41.39 9.54
CA SER A 785 2.58 -40.84 10.29
C SER A 785 3.67 -40.33 9.34
N VAL A 786 4.09 -39.08 9.53
CA VAL A 786 5.14 -38.46 8.72
C VAL A 786 6.46 -39.21 8.80
N GLY A 787 7.17 -39.35 7.71
CA GLY A 787 8.46 -40.00 7.64
C GLY A 787 8.42 -41.56 7.72
N VAL A 788 7.23 -42.14 7.85
CA VAL A 788 7.08 -43.61 7.94
C VAL A 788 6.86 -44.20 6.54
N ALA A 789 7.50 -45.35 6.26
CA ALA A 789 7.29 -46.09 5.04
C ALA A 789 6.03 -46.97 5.13
N TYR A 790 5.23 -46.92 4.08
CA TYR A 790 4.02 -47.70 3.92
C TYR A 790 4.05 -48.49 2.61
N GLU A 791 3.35 -49.61 2.62
CA GLU A 791 3.06 -50.45 1.46
C GLU A 791 1.58 -50.35 1.11
N PHE A 792 1.28 -50.07 -0.14
CA PHE A 792 -0.07 -49.95 -0.68
C PHE A 792 -0.31 -51.05 -1.70
N ALA A 793 -1.43 -51.74 -1.59
CA ALA A 793 -1.82 -52.85 -2.46
C ALA A 793 -3.32 -52.77 -2.83
N ALA A 794 -3.70 -53.54 -3.80
CA ALA A 794 -5.10 -53.69 -4.19
C ALA A 794 -5.46 -55.18 -4.23
N ARG A 795 -6.75 -55.50 -3.99
CA ARG A 795 -7.35 -56.85 -4.23
C ARG A 795 -8.76 -56.72 -4.79
N GLY A 796 -9.10 -57.58 -5.68
CA GLY A 796 -10.42 -57.66 -6.23
C GLY A 796 -11.36 -58.49 -5.37
N ILE A 797 -12.63 -58.15 -5.36
CA ILE A 797 -13.71 -58.90 -4.70
C ILE A 797 -14.72 -59.27 -5.77
N SER A 798 -15.02 -60.58 -5.88
CA SER A 798 -16.04 -61.08 -6.78
C SER A 798 -17.46 -60.87 -6.23
N PHE A 799 -18.47 -61.03 -7.06
CA PHE A 799 -19.86 -61.00 -6.64
C PHE A 799 -20.22 -61.99 -5.54
N SER A 800 -19.50 -63.13 -5.48
CA SER A 800 -19.67 -64.16 -4.45
C SER A 800 -18.88 -63.85 -3.15
N GLY A 801 -18.16 -62.72 -3.10
CA GLY A 801 -17.31 -62.35 -1.96
C GLY A 801 -15.93 -63.02 -1.98
N ALA A 802 -15.55 -63.79 -2.97
CA ALA A 802 -14.21 -64.32 -3.12
C ALA A 802 -13.23 -63.20 -3.41
N ILE A 803 -12.07 -63.25 -2.74
CA ILE A 803 -11.04 -62.23 -2.87
C ILE A 803 -9.89 -62.74 -3.74
N SER A 804 -9.34 -61.87 -4.57
CA SER A 804 -8.14 -62.12 -5.35
C SER A 804 -6.88 -62.15 -4.47
N PRO A 805 -5.78 -62.75 -4.96
CA PRO A 805 -4.47 -62.39 -4.38
C PRO A 805 -4.23 -60.88 -4.40
N LEU A 806 -3.39 -60.44 -3.48
CA LEU A 806 -2.97 -59.01 -3.44
C LEU A 806 -2.13 -58.65 -4.68
N SER A 807 -2.31 -57.45 -5.18
CA SER A 807 -1.38 -56.87 -6.18
C SER A 807 0.04 -56.81 -5.62
N THR A 808 1.00 -56.56 -6.47
CA THR A 808 2.32 -56.11 -6.03
C THR A 808 2.18 -54.85 -5.20
N ALA A 809 2.91 -54.75 -4.08
CA ALA A 809 2.82 -53.57 -3.22
C ALA A 809 3.58 -52.40 -3.82
N LEU A 810 2.99 -51.24 -3.79
CA LEU A 810 3.67 -49.97 -4.01
C LEU A 810 4.25 -49.53 -2.67
N SER A 811 5.56 -49.46 -2.55
CA SER A 811 6.22 -48.94 -1.34
C SER A 811 6.44 -47.45 -1.49
N GLN A 812 5.95 -46.68 -0.54
CA GLN A 812 6.06 -45.22 -0.52
C GLN A 812 6.28 -44.73 0.90
N SER A 813 7.33 -43.93 1.12
CA SER A 813 7.48 -43.22 2.38
C SER A 813 6.51 -42.05 2.44
N ALA A 814 5.78 -41.96 3.52
CA ALA A 814 5.02 -40.77 3.82
C ALA A 814 5.99 -39.58 3.93
N PRO A 815 5.70 -38.44 3.32
CA PRO A 815 6.62 -37.31 3.34
C PRO A 815 6.91 -36.87 4.77
N SER A 816 8.14 -36.48 5.02
CA SER A 816 8.54 -35.85 6.27
C SER A 816 8.74 -34.37 6.03
N ASN A 817 8.39 -33.53 6.99
CA ASN A 817 8.70 -32.11 6.93
C ASN A 817 10.18 -31.90 7.27
N THR A 818 11.05 -32.25 6.32
CA THR A 818 12.51 -32.12 6.47
C THR A 818 13.03 -30.75 6.02
N THR A 819 12.18 -29.92 5.45
CA THR A 819 12.52 -28.56 5.08
C THR A 819 12.50 -27.71 6.35
N PRO A 820 13.64 -27.19 6.82
CA PRO A 820 13.63 -26.27 7.95
C PRO A 820 12.74 -25.07 7.61
N PRO A 821 12.10 -24.45 8.59
CA PRO A 821 11.35 -23.22 8.37
C PRO A 821 12.21 -22.19 7.65
N ALA A 822 11.61 -21.44 6.73
CA ALA A 822 12.31 -20.34 6.10
C ALA A 822 12.86 -19.39 7.18
N ALA A 823 14.11 -18.97 7.03
CA ALA A 823 14.67 -17.99 7.94
C ALA A 823 13.78 -16.74 8.00
N PRO A 824 13.57 -16.13 9.16
CA PRO A 824 12.88 -14.85 9.24
C PRO A 824 13.52 -13.85 8.30
N SER A 825 12.72 -13.15 7.52
CA SER A 825 13.17 -12.13 6.57
C SER A 825 13.07 -10.74 7.17
N ALA A 826 13.67 -9.76 6.49
CA ALA A 826 13.61 -8.34 6.87
C ALA A 826 14.03 -8.08 8.34
N LEU A 827 15.15 -8.70 8.76
CA LEU A 827 15.74 -8.42 10.07
C LEU A 827 16.26 -6.98 10.08
N THR A 828 15.66 -6.15 10.91
CA THR A 828 16.07 -4.76 11.12
C THR A 828 16.37 -4.53 12.58
N TYR A 829 17.33 -3.66 12.85
CA TYR A 829 17.58 -3.20 14.22
C TYR A 829 17.51 -1.67 14.27
N VAL A 830 17.03 -1.15 15.37
CA VAL A 830 17.02 0.28 15.65
C VAL A 830 18.05 0.55 16.74
N ALA A 831 19.06 1.33 16.38
CA ALA A 831 20.09 1.78 17.31
C ALA A 831 19.96 3.31 17.47
N GLY A 832 19.91 3.79 18.71
CA GLY A 832 19.84 5.24 19.01
C GLY A 832 18.97 5.57 20.22
N ASN A 833 18.77 6.86 20.46
CA ASN A 833 17.98 7.40 21.58
C ASN A 833 16.50 7.58 21.22
N ASP A 834 15.96 6.71 20.40
CA ASP A 834 14.60 6.82 19.92
C ASP A 834 13.59 6.31 20.96
N ALA A 835 12.35 6.82 20.91
CA ALA A 835 11.24 6.40 21.80
C ALA A 835 10.92 4.89 21.73
N ALA A 836 11.51 4.19 20.74
CA ALA A 836 11.40 2.74 20.59
C ALA A 836 12.25 1.94 21.59
N PHE A 837 13.18 2.59 22.32
CA PHE A 837 13.97 1.92 23.35
C PHE A 837 13.23 1.96 24.69
N LEU A 838 12.98 0.77 25.25
CA LEU A 838 12.50 0.67 26.62
C LEU A 838 13.64 1.13 27.53
N ARG A 839 13.47 2.25 28.19
CA ARG A 839 14.37 2.71 29.25
C ARG A 839 14.07 1.88 30.49
N PRO A 840 14.94 1.00 30.97
CA PRO A 840 14.73 0.33 32.24
C PRO A 840 14.71 1.40 33.34
N PRO A 841 14.01 1.17 34.45
CA PRO A 841 14.06 2.04 35.61
C PRO A 841 15.53 2.19 36.04
N GLU A 842 15.94 3.45 36.33
CA GLU A 842 17.30 3.74 36.78
C GLU A 842 17.59 2.90 38.02
N THR A 843 18.53 1.97 37.89
CA THR A 843 19.11 1.34 39.06
C THR A 843 20.10 2.33 39.65
N SER A 844 20.12 2.46 40.97
CA SER A 844 20.85 3.48 41.75
C SER A 844 22.40 3.38 41.65
N ALA A 845 22.95 2.73 40.63
CA ALA A 845 24.39 2.49 40.44
C ALA A 845 24.98 3.09 39.15
N GLY A 846 24.27 3.88 38.38
CA GLY A 846 24.85 4.58 37.22
C GLY A 846 25.18 3.71 36.00
N ASP A 847 24.78 2.46 35.98
CA ASP A 847 24.95 1.59 34.81
C ASP A 847 23.88 1.90 33.75
N VAL A 848 24.33 2.33 32.60
CA VAL A 848 23.45 2.54 31.41
C VAL A 848 23.31 1.22 30.68
N THR A 849 22.13 0.59 30.80
CA THR A 849 21.79 -0.63 30.03
C THR A 849 21.19 -0.20 28.69
N PHE A 850 21.81 -0.62 27.60
CA PHE A 850 21.29 -0.42 26.26
C PHE A 850 20.40 -1.60 25.88
N SER A 851 19.20 -1.32 25.37
CA SER A 851 18.36 -2.34 24.75
C SER A 851 18.23 -2.07 23.25
N VAL A 852 18.29 -3.12 22.46
CA VAL A 852 18.14 -3.06 21.02
C VAL A 852 16.84 -3.77 20.66
N ARG A 853 15.94 -3.06 19.99
CA ARG A 853 14.74 -3.69 19.42
C ARG A 853 15.13 -4.30 18.08
N VAL A 854 14.92 -5.61 17.96
CA VAL A 854 15.08 -6.34 16.71
C VAL A 854 13.68 -6.66 16.17
N ASN A 855 13.39 -6.21 14.99
CA ASN A 855 12.15 -6.51 14.28
C ASN A 855 12.45 -7.50 13.16
N TRP A 856 11.56 -8.45 12.93
CA TRP A 856 11.64 -9.37 11.80
C TRP A 856 10.25 -9.72 11.29
N THR A 857 10.19 -10.14 10.04
CA THR A 857 8.98 -10.74 9.49
C THR A 857 8.92 -12.19 9.87
N ALA A 858 7.82 -12.63 10.48
CA ALA A 858 7.62 -14.02 10.85
C ALA A 858 7.73 -14.94 9.62
N SER A 859 8.24 -16.15 9.85
CA SER A 859 8.27 -17.16 8.79
C SER A 859 6.84 -17.48 8.34
N THR A 860 6.64 -17.56 7.04
CA THR A 860 5.36 -17.98 6.45
C THR A 860 5.15 -19.50 6.54
N THR A 861 6.16 -20.24 6.97
CA THR A 861 6.08 -21.69 7.13
C THR A 861 5.31 -22.02 8.40
N LYS A 862 4.15 -22.62 8.29
CA LYS A 862 3.24 -22.98 9.40
C LYS A 862 3.83 -24.03 10.39
N SER A 863 4.99 -24.58 10.10
CA SER A 863 5.66 -25.56 10.97
C SER A 863 6.60 -24.95 12.01
N VAL A 864 6.64 -23.61 12.12
CA VAL A 864 7.36 -22.92 13.19
C VAL A 864 6.41 -22.78 14.37
N VAL A 865 6.67 -23.52 15.45
CA VAL A 865 5.97 -23.43 16.74
C VAL A 865 6.68 -22.38 17.62
#